data_c5aaa4b35b6e77db449297bdb3022e5b
#
_entry.id   c5aaa4b35b6e77db449297bdb3022e5b
#
_cell.length_a   1.000
_cell.length_b   1.000
_cell.length_c   1.000
_cell.angle_alpha   90.00
_cell.angle_beta   90.00
_cell.angle_gamma   90.00
#
_symmetry.space_group_name_H-M   'P 1'
#
loop_
_entity.id
_entity.type
_entity.pdbx_description
1 polymer ?
#
loop_
_entity_poly.entity_id
_entity_poly.type
_entity_poly.pdbx_seq_one_letter_code
_entity_poly.pdbx_strand_id
1 'polypeptide(L)'
;MQVPIGPDKIVYNASKRLADRHAESDESGAFVNGSRLKMEFGAEPGEQASDANYREANRRKLVDFFQAGAKQSRMFGYELEHIVLHKNTEGPVSYAEENGVREVLRRMSPLYEREVYDGDDLVGLARGNEYVSLEPAAQIEVSAGPFEKVGEAEASYLAFREALDPVLEELGLFTPMVGYNPSAKASDLELIPKFRYDSMNRFLGNEAYAGVTMMRGSASLQVSIDFVDEADAMLKFRVAQLISPVLAFMCDNSPFYEAEPRTEQMVRTGIWNGMRQDRVGTVPGSLAPGFSFERYADYILSRGAILVPDGAGSWEYVGDKTFYEVYADRVMTDAEVEHALSMVWPDARLKNFVEIRPADAMPFDFSLAYVTLIKNLFYGERNLAALDALLVGLDEQDVRDAKRSLIERGYAGRVYGRSAEFWVDLLVNLAAGTAGVDEAFYLEPLQTMTKNRFTLADAYQDPKKREPTYDQAIQAITGQGGAPRIGIFPRYDFELTGLSLSEGYTTGVLAAGGLPVVLPLTDNPHMLDKIVEVCDAFIIPGGQDIDPNHYGQKRNLRLHRVTRQRDEMELALIPRVLRAGKPILGICRGMQALAVAHGGSLYQDIHLTHPESKIHHVQARPFSDPVHEVEVVAGTRLAQITGCERFGVNTIHHQSVQDPGKNMIVSAYAPDGVIEAIELRGECFVMGVQWHPELMWRTSEQAQKLFGALVEEASSKRRLESYASSEL
;
A
#
# COMPACT_ATOMS: atom_id res chain seq x y z
N MET A 1 13.22 2.51 -21.15
CA MET A 1 12.28 3.43 -21.85
C MET A 1 11.24 3.88 -20.84
N GLN A 2 11.19 5.15 -20.56
CA GLN A 2 10.34 5.72 -19.51
C GLN A 2 8.93 5.93 -20.05
N VAL A 3 7.91 5.40 -19.40
CA VAL A 3 6.51 5.76 -19.62
C VAL A 3 5.97 6.32 -18.33
N PRO A 4 5.72 7.61 -18.21
CA PRO A 4 5.01 8.16 -17.07
C PRO A 4 3.53 7.81 -17.13
N ILE A 5 2.93 7.76 -15.97
CA ILE A 5 1.56 7.39 -15.75
C ILE A 5 0.88 8.58 -15.10
N GLY A 6 0.01 9.25 -15.82
CA GLY A 6 -0.78 10.40 -15.40
C GLY A 6 -1.24 11.17 -16.61
N PRO A 7 -2.46 11.73 -16.60
CA PRO A 7 -3.07 12.35 -17.79
C PRO A 7 -2.18 13.40 -18.45
N ASP A 8 -1.53 14.23 -17.66
CA ASP A 8 -0.70 15.33 -18.19
C ASP A 8 0.71 14.89 -18.64
N LYS A 9 1.09 13.63 -18.35
CA LYS A 9 2.41 13.09 -18.71
C LYS A 9 2.45 12.20 -19.92
N ILE A 10 1.35 11.53 -20.19
CA ILE A 10 1.23 10.73 -21.39
C ILE A 10 1.49 11.61 -22.60
N VAL A 11 0.97 12.84 -22.57
CA VAL A 11 1.25 13.88 -23.58
C VAL A 11 2.75 14.10 -23.78
N TYR A 12 3.49 14.29 -22.68
CA TYR A 12 4.91 14.61 -22.75
C TYR A 12 5.77 13.45 -23.29
N ASN A 13 5.47 12.20 -22.95
CA ASN A 13 6.29 11.07 -23.35
C ASN A 13 5.96 10.52 -24.73
N ALA A 14 4.74 10.63 -25.20
CA ALA A 14 4.41 10.31 -26.59
C ALA A 14 5.15 11.26 -27.54
N SER A 15 5.13 12.56 -27.24
CA SER A 15 5.88 13.57 -27.99
C SER A 15 7.40 13.31 -27.99
N LYS A 16 7.97 12.89 -26.85
CA LYS A 16 9.40 12.53 -26.77
C LYS A 16 9.76 11.29 -27.56
N ARG A 17 8.89 10.26 -27.56
CA ARG A 17 9.11 9.02 -28.37
C ARG A 17 9.05 9.27 -29.88
N LEU A 18 8.20 10.22 -30.32
CA LEU A 18 8.13 10.63 -31.72
C LEU A 18 9.34 11.50 -32.10
N ALA A 19 9.76 12.42 -31.23
CA ALA A 19 10.96 13.21 -31.42
C ALA A 19 12.23 12.34 -31.52
N ASP A 20 12.38 11.33 -30.67
CA ASP A 20 13.52 10.41 -30.69
C ASP A 20 13.53 9.52 -31.94
N ARG A 21 12.39 9.22 -32.57
CA ARG A 21 12.33 8.51 -33.88
C ARG A 21 12.69 9.40 -35.07
N HIS A 22 12.47 10.72 -34.95
CA HIS A 22 12.87 11.68 -35.98
C HIS A 22 14.28 12.26 -35.75
N ALA A 23 14.85 12.16 -34.53
CA ALA A 23 16.20 12.63 -34.24
C ALA A 23 17.33 11.72 -34.72
N GLU A 24 17.03 10.49 -35.20
CA GLU A 24 18.03 9.66 -35.86
C GLU A 24 18.38 10.10 -37.31
N SER A 25 17.81 11.22 -37.79
CA SER A 25 18.06 11.72 -39.15
C SER A 25 18.60 13.15 -39.27
N ASP A 26 18.97 13.85 -38.19
CA ASP A 26 19.69 15.12 -38.36
C ASP A 26 20.58 15.47 -37.14
N GLU A 27 21.90 15.49 -37.40
CA GLU A 27 22.89 16.04 -36.52
C GLU A 27 22.92 17.60 -36.65
N SER A 28 22.45 18.34 -35.67
CA SER A 28 23.06 19.61 -35.27
C SER A 28 22.38 20.19 -34.00
N GLY A 29 23.23 20.51 -33.02
CA GLY A 29 22.84 20.82 -31.66
C GLY A 29 22.30 22.19 -31.40
N ALA A 30 21.61 22.32 -30.30
CA ALA A 30 21.79 23.39 -29.27
C ALA A 30 20.77 23.16 -28.14
N PHE A 31 21.26 22.86 -26.94
CA PHE A 31 20.49 22.98 -25.71
C PHE A 31 20.37 24.45 -25.32
N VAL A 32 19.15 24.92 -25.06
CA VAL A 32 18.91 26.24 -24.42
C VAL A 32 17.98 26.01 -23.22
N ASN A 33 18.44 26.49 -22.09
CA ASN A 33 17.78 26.54 -20.80
C ASN A 33 16.46 27.33 -20.84
N GLY A 34 15.48 26.82 -20.09
CA GLY A 34 14.35 27.58 -19.57
C GLY A 34 13.47 28.26 -20.62
N SER A 35 12.51 27.54 -21.18
CA SER A 35 11.52 28.18 -22.04
C SER A 35 10.11 27.57 -21.82
N ARG A 36 9.16 28.52 -21.70
CA ARG A 36 7.74 28.30 -21.88
C ARG A 36 7.50 27.23 -22.93
N LEU A 37 6.72 26.24 -22.64
CA LEU A 37 6.20 25.30 -23.64
C LEU A 37 5.43 26.10 -24.70
N LYS A 38 6.11 26.47 -25.80
CA LYS A 38 5.44 26.81 -27.03
C LYS A 38 5.07 25.51 -27.70
N MET A 39 3.79 25.16 -27.67
CA MET A 39 3.27 24.16 -28.59
C MET A 39 3.35 24.73 -29.99
N GLU A 40 4.23 24.23 -30.83
CA GLU A 40 4.23 24.56 -32.26
C GLU A 40 3.08 23.82 -32.93
N PHE A 41 2.03 24.59 -33.20
CA PHE A 41 0.93 24.18 -34.08
C PHE A 41 1.28 24.62 -35.50
N GLY A 42 1.72 23.73 -36.33
CA GLY A 42 2.00 24.03 -37.73
C GLY A 42 1.83 22.78 -38.61
N ALA A 43 0.65 22.63 -39.20
CA ALA A 43 0.51 21.86 -40.43
C ALA A 43 0.18 22.84 -41.54
N GLU A 44 0.93 22.81 -42.64
CA GLU A 44 0.58 23.55 -43.85
C GLU A 44 -0.77 23.06 -44.41
N PRO A 45 -1.61 23.95 -44.99
CA PRO A 45 -2.92 23.58 -45.52
C PRO A 45 -2.74 22.84 -46.87
N GLY A 46 -2.80 21.51 -46.79
CA GLY A 46 -2.96 20.67 -47.98
C GLY A 46 -4.42 20.27 -48.16
N GLU A 47 -4.91 20.49 -49.35
CA GLU A 47 -6.18 20.08 -49.96
C GLU A 47 -7.42 20.02 -49.04
N GLN A 48 -8.46 20.75 -49.36
CA GLN A 48 -9.77 20.75 -48.69
C GLN A 48 -10.40 19.35 -48.72
N ALA A 49 -10.15 18.57 -47.69
CA ALA A 49 -10.86 17.33 -47.42
C ALA A 49 -12.28 17.64 -46.94
N SER A 50 -13.29 16.85 -47.33
CA SER A 50 -14.66 17.01 -46.83
C SER A 50 -14.72 16.62 -45.33
N ASP A 51 -15.70 17.17 -44.55
CA ASP A 51 -15.94 16.86 -43.12
C ASP A 51 -15.92 15.34 -42.80
N ALA A 52 -16.41 14.51 -43.72
CA ALA A 52 -16.39 13.06 -43.59
C ALA A 52 -15.00 12.47 -43.60
N ASN A 53 -14.01 13.13 -44.23
CA ASN A 53 -12.64 12.67 -44.31
C ASN A 53 -11.87 12.96 -43.00
N TYR A 54 -12.10 14.09 -42.36
CA TYR A 54 -11.45 14.38 -41.07
C TYR A 54 -12.02 13.55 -39.92
N ARG A 55 -13.30 13.25 -39.92
CA ARG A 55 -13.90 12.32 -38.92
C ARG A 55 -13.24 10.95 -38.98
N GLU A 56 -13.09 10.40 -40.18
CA GLU A 56 -12.43 9.10 -40.36
C GLU A 56 -10.93 9.16 -40.01
N ALA A 57 -10.25 10.25 -40.39
CA ALA A 57 -8.84 10.45 -40.05
C ALA A 57 -8.61 10.55 -38.54
N ASN A 58 -9.48 11.28 -37.84
CA ASN A 58 -9.39 11.41 -36.37
C ASN A 58 -9.70 10.09 -35.65
N ARG A 59 -10.70 9.32 -36.14
CA ARG A 59 -10.97 7.97 -35.62
C ARG A 59 -9.75 7.07 -35.80
N ARG A 60 -9.16 7.06 -36.99
CA ARG A 60 -7.96 6.25 -37.27
C ARG A 60 -6.80 6.67 -36.40
N LYS A 61 -6.60 7.95 -36.14
CA LYS A 61 -5.54 8.45 -35.27
C LYS A 61 -5.65 7.94 -33.83
N LEU A 62 -6.88 7.87 -33.28
CA LEU A 62 -7.10 7.23 -31.97
C LEU A 62 -6.81 5.73 -32.02
N VAL A 63 -7.26 5.04 -33.08
CA VAL A 63 -6.97 3.60 -33.26
C VAL A 63 -5.46 3.35 -33.32
N ASP A 64 -4.71 4.14 -34.10
CA ASP A 64 -3.28 4.07 -34.22
C ASP A 64 -2.58 4.30 -32.85
N PHE A 65 -3.10 5.24 -32.04
CA PHE A 65 -2.63 5.49 -30.68
C PHE A 65 -2.83 4.26 -29.78
N PHE A 66 -3.99 3.60 -29.85
CA PHE A 66 -4.22 2.37 -29.08
C PHE A 66 -3.31 1.24 -29.57
N GLN A 67 -3.19 1.04 -30.88
CA GLN A 67 -2.33 0.01 -31.47
C GLN A 67 -0.85 0.20 -31.09
N ALA A 68 -0.39 1.45 -31.04
CA ALA A 68 0.97 1.78 -30.58
C ALA A 68 1.22 1.42 -29.11
N GLY A 69 0.17 1.23 -28.32
CA GLY A 69 0.22 0.76 -26.93
C GLY A 69 0.52 -0.73 -26.78
N ALA A 70 0.33 -1.53 -27.84
CA ALA A 70 0.56 -2.97 -27.82
C ALA A 70 2.02 -3.31 -27.51
N LYS A 71 2.28 -4.15 -26.49
CA LYS A 71 3.60 -4.52 -26.01
C LYS A 71 3.61 -5.97 -25.53
N GLN A 72 4.74 -6.65 -25.70
CA GLN A 72 4.94 -8.00 -25.16
C GLN A 72 5.27 -7.99 -23.63
N SER A 73 5.50 -6.80 -23.06
CA SER A 73 5.76 -6.64 -21.64
C SER A 73 4.49 -6.83 -20.79
N ARG A 74 4.68 -7.28 -19.56
CA ARG A 74 3.61 -7.40 -18.55
C ARG A 74 3.86 -6.40 -17.42
N MET A 75 4.00 -5.14 -17.83
CA MET A 75 4.31 -4.05 -16.89
C MET A 75 3.02 -3.41 -16.39
N PHE A 76 3.07 -2.95 -15.16
CA PHE A 76 1.98 -2.19 -14.55
C PHE A 76 2.50 -0.85 -14.02
N GLY A 77 1.58 0.04 -13.71
CA GLY A 77 1.83 1.28 -13.01
C GLY A 77 0.68 1.64 -12.11
N TYR A 78 0.87 2.61 -11.24
CA TYR A 78 -0.18 3.10 -10.36
C TYR A 78 -0.23 4.63 -10.32
N GLU A 79 -1.41 5.16 -9.99
CA GLU A 79 -1.67 6.54 -9.61
C GLU A 79 -2.36 6.50 -8.23
N LEU A 80 -1.82 7.21 -7.23
CA LEU A 80 -2.38 7.26 -5.88
C LEU A 80 -2.51 8.70 -5.40
N GLU A 81 -3.73 9.08 -5.08
CA GLU A 81 -4.10 10.41 -4.64
C GLU A 81 -4.08 10.52 -3.10
N HIS A 82 -3.63 11.67 -2.59
CA HIS A 82 -3.50 11.94 -1.16
C HIS A 82 -4.23 13.23 -0.80
N ILE A 83 -5.26 13.14 0.02
CA ILE A 83 -5.90 14.30 0.64
C ILE A 83 -4.93 14.88 1.67
N VAL A 84 -4.81 16.20 1.74
CA VAL A 84 -3.91 16.89 2.69
C VAL A 84 -4.75 17.64 3.72
N LEU A 85 -4.46 17.42 4.99
CA LEU A 85 -5.15 18.05 6.13
C LEU A 85 -4.15 18.68 7.10
N HIS A 86 -4.61 19.66 7.87
CA HIS A 86 -3.87 20.24 9.00
C HIS A 86 -3.89 19.29 10.21
N LYS A 87 -2.75 19.03 10.84
CA LYS A 87 -2.64 18.17 12.04
C LYS A 87 -3.42 18.68 13.25
N ASN A 88 -3.51 20.00 13.42
CA ASN A 88 -4.09 20.62 14.62
C ASN A 88 -5.61 20.78 14.52
N THR A 89 -6.17 20.96 13.33
CA THR A 89 -7.59 21.22 13.12
C THR A 89 -8.31 20.11 12.39
N GLU A 90 -7.55 19.18 11.76
CA GLU A 90 -8.03 18.19 10.80
C GLU A 90 -8.79 18.83 9.61
N GLY A 91 -8.67 20.16 9.44
CA GLY A 91 -9.27 20.91 8.35
C GLY A 91 -8.52 20.71 7.03
N PRO A 92 -9.18 20.96 5.88
CA PRO A 92 -8.56 20.83 4.56
C PRO A 92 -7.46 21.88 4.34
N VAL A 93 -6.47 21.52 3.53
CA VAL A 93 -5.37 22.39 3.14
C VAL A 93 -5.58 22.85 1.70
N SER A 94 -5.59 24.18 1.48
CA SER A 94 -5.69 24.72 0.13
C SER A 94 -4.33 24.83 -0.58
N TYR A 95 -4.35 25.04 -1.89
CA TYR A 95 -3.14 25.21 -2.68
C TYR A 95 -2.37 26.50 -2.29
N ALA A 96 -3.08 27.63 -2.16
CA ALA A 96 -2.48 28.96 -2.10
C ALA A 96 -2.29 29.52 -0.67
N GLU A 97 -2.83 28.87 0.36
CA GLU A 97 -2.67 29.35 1.74
C GLU A 97 -1.21 29.35 2.21
N GLU A 98 -0.91 30.04 3.28
CA GLU A 98 0.39 30.00 3.94
C GLU A 98 0.66 28.57 4.43
N ASN A 99 1.77 27.97 4.02
CA ASN A 99 2.11 26.57 4.23
C ASN A 99 1.14 25.56 3.55
N GLY A 100 0.45 25.98 2.49
CA GLY A 100 -0.41 25.13 1.68
C GLY A 100 0.33 24.18 0.73
N VAL A 101 -0.43 23.49 -0.14
CA VAL A 101 0.14 22.44 -1.00
C VAL A 101 1.17 22.98 -2.01
N ARG A 102 1.07 24.24 -2.44
CA ARG A 102 2.12 24.89 -3.23
C ARG A 102 3.46 24.93 -2.50
N GLU A 103 3.45 25.21 -1.20
CA GLU A 103 4.67 25.21 -0.38
C GLU A 103 5.21 23.80 -0.18
N VAL A 104 4.32 22.79 -0.07
CA VAL A 104 4.73 21.38 -0.05
C VAL A 104 5.54 21.05 -1.32
N LEU A 105 4.99 21.31 -2.52
CA LEU A 105 5.69 21.06 -3.77
C LEU A 105 7.02 21.84 -3.86
N ARG A 106 7.03 23.11 -3.43
CA ARG A 106 8.24 23.94 -3.46
C ARG A 106 9.36 23.37 -2.58
N ARG A 107 9.03 22.80 -1.41
CA ARG A 107 10.03 22.18 -0.52
C ARG A 107 10.49 20.82 -1.02
N MET A 108 9.61 20.08 -1.71
CA MET A 108 9.98 18.81 -2.34
C MET A 108 10.82 19.00 -3.61
N SER A 109 10.70 20.14 -4.32
CA SER A 109 11.31 20.36 -5.64
C SER A 109 12.82 20.11 -5.70
N PRO A 110 13.64 20.41 -4.67
CA PRO A 110 15.08 20.12 -4.70
C PRO A 110 15.42 18.63 -4.82
N LEU A 111 14.47 17.72 -4.53
CA LEU A 111 14.63 16.27 -4.62
C LEU A 111 14.16 15.71 -5.98
N TYR A 112 13.68 16.59 -6.87
CA TYR A 112 13.12 16.24 -8.18
C TYR A 112 13.94 16.83 -9.31
N GLU A 113 13.93 16.17 -10.46
CA GLU A 113 14.72 16.58 -11.64
C GLU A 113 14.07 17.74 -12.40
N ARG A 114 12.75 17.89 -12.26
CA ARG A 114 11.96 18.85 -13.01
C ARG A 114 10.72 19.33 -12.28
N GLU A 115 10.48 20.63 -12.33
CA GLU A 115 9.24 21.29 -11.92
C GLU A 115 8.27 21.42 -13.09
N VAL A 116 6.98 21.35 -12.81
CA VAL A 116 5.90 21.48 -13.80
C VAL A 116 4.99 22.63 -13.39
N TYR A 117 4.77 23.55 -14.31
CA TYR A 117 4.02 24.79 -14.10
C TYR A 117 2.80 24.86 -14.99
N ASP A 118 1.70 25.44 -14.48
CA ASP A 118 0.57 25.97 -15.26
C ASP A 118 0.58 27.49 -15.09
N GLY A 119 0.98 28.21 -16.15
CA GLY A 119 1.32 29.64 -16.02
C GLY A 119 2.52 29.85 -15.09
N ASP A 120 2.28 30.57 -13.99
CA ASP A 120 3.29 30.83 -12.95
C ASP A 120 3.14 29.93 -11.71
N ASP A 121 2.14 29.06 -11.71
CA ASP A 121 1.82 28.18 -10.59
C ASP A 121 2.55 26.83 -10.71
N LEU A 122 3.27 26.45 -9.65
CA LEU A 122 3.92 25.13 -9.53
C LEU A 122 2.84 24.08 -9.24
N VAL A 123 2.60 23.17 -10.18
CA VAL A 123 1.51 22.18 -10.11
C VAL A 123 1.96 20.73 -10.20
N GLY A 124 3.27 20.50 -10.26
CA GLY A 124 3.80 19.14 -10.26
C GLY A 124 5.32 19.09 -10.25
N LEU A 125 5.83 17.87 -10.00
CA LEU A 125 7.26 17.55 -9.94
C LEU A 125 7.50 16.23 -10.68
N ALA A 126 8.69 16.03 -11.24
CA ALA A 126 9.05 14.78 -11.91
C ALA A 126 10.49 14.36 -11.61
N ARG A 127 10.71 13.07 -11.37
CA ARG A 127 12.02 12.41 -11.31
C ARG A 127 11.94 11.00 -11.88
N GLY A 128 12.86 10.62 -12.75
CA GLY A 128 12.84 9.28 -13.35
C GLY A 128 11.48 8.89 -13.90
N ASN A 129 10.90 7.82 -13.35
CA ASN A 129 9.59 7.28 -13.71
C ASN A 129 8.45 7.73 -12.77
N GLU A 130 8.73 8.62 -11.85
CA GLU A 130 7.79 9.15 -10.88
C GLU A 130 7.36 10.57 -11.25
N TYR A 131 6.10 10.85 -11.01
CA TYR A 131 5.51 12.17 -11.18
C TYR A 131 4.57 12.51 -10.03
N VAL A 132 4.70 13.66 -9.51
CA VAL A 132 3.78 14.25 -8.56
C VAL A 132 2.95 15.29 -9.28
N SER A 133 1.63 15.18 -9.21
CA SER A 133 0.66 16.13 -9.75
C SER A 133 -0.32 16.57 -8.69
N LEU A 134 -1.13 17.57 -9.02
CA LEU A 134 -2.20 18.05 -8.16
C LEU A 134 -3.56 17.83 -8.81
N GLU A 135 -4.46 17.23 -8.06
CA GLU A 135 -5.85 17.09 -8.37
C GLU A 135 -6.66 18.37 -8.02
N PRO A 136 -7.95 18.52 -8.44
CA PRO A 136 -8.69 19.77 -8.40
C PRO A 136 -8.70 20.53 -7.08
N ALA A 137 -8.78 19.86 -5.94
CA ALA A 137 -8.78 20.49 -4.62
C ALA A 137 -7.47 20.24 -3.86
N ALA A 138 -6.35 20.32 -4.57
CA ALA A 138 -5.00 20.22 -4.05
C ALA A 138 -4.64 18.84 -3.46
N GLN A 139 -5.38 17.77 -3.80
CA GLN A 139 -4.92 16.42 -3.50
C GLN A 139 -3.59 16.18 -4.22
N ILE A 140 -2.61 15.62 -3.52
CA ILE A 140 -1.30 15.27 -4.10
C ILE A 140 -1.40 13.88 -4.71
N GLU A 141 -1.24 13.78 -6.02
CA GLU A 141 -1.18 12.52 -6.75
C GLU A 141 0.27 12.13 -7.02
N VAL A 142 0.62 10.88 -6.72
CA VAL A 142 1.84 10.26 -7.22
C VAL A 142 1.49 9.23 -8.28
N SER A 143 2.08 9.38 -9.47
CA SER A 143 1.99 8.42 -10.56
C SER A 143 3.36 7.82 -10.81
N ALA A 144 3.47 6.49 -10.84
CA ALA A 144 4.74 5.81 -11.00
C ALA A 144 4.64 4.52 -11.85
N GLY A 145 5.74 4.15 -12.47
CA GLY A 145 5.90 2.98 -13.33
C GLY A 145 6.44 3.34 -14.72
N PRO A 146 6.54 2.36 -15.64
CA PRO A 146 6.07 0.99 -15.49
C PRO A 146 6.98 0.12 -14.62
N PHE A 147 6.40 -0.86 -13.92
CA PHE A 147 7.07 -1.82 -13.07
C PHE A 147 6.81 -3.25 -13.54
N GLU A 148 7.76 -4.15 -13.33
CA GLU A 148 7.58 -5.59 -13.53
C GLU A 148 7.19 -6.28 -12.22
N LYS A 149 7.78 -5.83 -11.09
CA LYS A 149 7.59 -6.41 -9.75
C LYS A 149 6.91 -5.44 -8.81
N VAL A 150 6.08 -5.98 -7.90
CA VAL A 150 5.39 -5.19 -6.88
C VAL A 150 6.39 -4.51 -5.92
N GLY A 151 7.50 -5.17 -5.58
CA GLY A 151 8.56 -4.56 -4.78
C GLY A 151 9.23 -3.33 -5.40
N GLU A 152 9.20 -3.18 -6.73
CA GLU A 152 9.66 -1.95 -7.40
C GLU A 152 8.67 -0.80 -7.18
N ALA A 153 7.38 -1.09 -7.23
CA ALA A 153 6.32 -0.13 -6.91
C ALA A 153 6.37 0.28 -5.43
N GLU A 154 6.61 -0.68 -4.52
CA GLU A 154 6.85 -0.42 -3.10
C GLU A 154 8.01 0.54 -2.90
N ALA A 155 9.18 0.25 -3.47
CA ALA A 155 10.37 1.09 -3.35
C ALA A 155 10.14 2.50 -3.89
N SER A 156 9.42 2.63 -5.02
CA SER A 156 9.07 3.93 -5.60
C SER A 156 8.17 4.75 -4.67
N TYR A 157 7.15 4.13 -4.09
CA TYR A 157 6.25 4.84 -3.16
C TYR A 157 6.95 5.23 -1.86
N LEU A 158 7.80 4.36 -1.30
CA LEU A 158 8.57 4.69 -0.12
C LEU A 158 9.51 5.89 -0.37
N ALA A 159 10.17 5.95 -1.54
CA ALA A 159 10.99 7.10 -1.92
C ALA A 159 10.17 8.40 -2.10
N PHE A 160 8.92 8.30 -2.57
CA PHE A 160 7.99 9.43 -2.58
C PHE A 160 7.65 9.89 -1.16
N ARG A 161 7.35 8.96 -0.24
CA ARG A 161 7.04 9.29 1.16
C ARG A 161 8.25 9.87 1.90
N GLU A 162 9.46 9.36 1.64
CA GLU A 162 10.71 9.95 2.17
C GLU A 162 10.90 11.41 1.75
N ALA A 163 10.42 11.80 0.57
CA ALA A 163 10.44 13.20 0.11
C ALA A 163 9.29 14.03 0.69
N LEU A 164 8.10 13.44 0.85
CA LEU A 164 6.88 14.15 1.26
C LEU A 164 6.76 14.30 2.78
N ASP A 165 6.95 13.20 3.54
CA ASP A 165 6.63 13.16 4.97
C ASP A 165 7.38 14.18 5.83
N PRO A 166 8.70 14.42 5.64
CA PRO A 166 9.41 15.46 6.38
C PRO A 166 8.83 16.86 6.14
N VAL A 167 8.43 17.14 4.89
CA VAL A 167 7.83 18.42 4.51
C VAL A 167 6.46 18.61 5.17
N LEU A 168 5.63 17.57 5.15
CA LEU A 168 4.33 17.61 5.84
C LEU A 168 4.51 17.81 7.34
N GLU A 169 5.47 17.14 7.97
CA GLU A 169 5.77 17.28 9.40
C GLU A 169 6.16 18.71 9.76
N GLU A 170 7.09 19.30 9.01
CA GLU A 170 7.54 20.68 9.23
C GLU A 170 6.43 21.72 9.04
N LEU A 171 5.47 21.45 8.13
CA LEU A 171 4.35 22.36 7.86
C LEU A 171 3.14 22.10 8.77
N GLY A 172 3.20 21.09 9.64
CA GLY A 172 2.08 20.71 10.50
C GLY A 172 0.91 20.09 9.73
N LEU A 173 1.21 19.37 8.63
CA LEU A 173 0.25 18.72 7.74
C LEU A 173 0.32 17.20 7.85
N PHE A 174 -0.70 16.52 7.34
CA PHE A 174 -0.70 15.06 7.18
C PHE A 174 -1.63 14.62 6.03
N THR A 175 -1.49 13.37 5.59
CA THR A 175 -2.33 12.79 4.56
C THR A 175 -3.11 11.61 5.14
N PRO A 176 -4.42 11.76 5.41
CA PRO A 176 -5.26 10.61 5.69
C PRO A 176 -5.41 9.79 4.41
N MET A 177 -5.11 8.50 4.47
CA MET A 177 -5.25 7.62 3.32
C MET A 177 -6.69 7.12 3.23
N VAL A 178 -7.59 7.95 2.69
CA VAL A 178 -9.05 7.71 2.56
C VAL A 178 -9.53 8.12 1.18
N GLY A 179 -10.63 7.51 0.72
CA GLY A 179 -11.19 7.73 -0.62
C GLY A 179 -12.03 9.01 -0.77
N TYR A 180 -12.37 9.68 0.34
CA TYR A 180 -13.12 10.94 0.33
C TYR A 180 -12.68 11.85 1.48
N ASN A 181 -12.70 13.18 1.26
CA ASN A 181 -12.31 14.15 2.28
C ASN A 181 -13.16 14.00 3.55
N PRO A 182 -12.55 13.69 4.70
CA PRO A 182 -13.31 13.31 5.90
C PRO A 182 -13.84 14.51 6.68
N SER A 183 -13.31 15.71 6.46
CA SER A 183 -13.48 16.85 7.36
C SER A 183 -14.16 18.07 6.74
N ALA A 184 -14.38 18.09 5.43
CA ALA A 184 -14.96 19.24 4.75
C ALA A 184 -16.03 18.84 3.73
N LYS A 185 -16.96 19.75 3.47
CA LYS A 185 -17.86 19.63 2.32
C LYS A 185 -17.12 19.96 1.04
N ALA A 186 -17.41 19.25 -0.03
CA ALA A 186 -16.75 19.49 -1.30
C ALA A 186 -16.96 20.91 -1.84
N SER A 187 -18.10 21.55 -1.51
CA SER A 187 -18.39 22.96 -1.85
C SER A 187 -17.40 23.94 -1.21
N ASP A 188 -16.83 23.59 -0.05
CA ASP A 188 -15.98 24.47 0.74
C ASP A 188 -14.49 24.31 0.37
N LEU A 189 -14.17 23.28 -0.44
CA LEU A 189 -12.81 23.03 -0.92
C LEU A 189 -12.49 23.95 -2.11
N GLU A 190 -11.34 24.63 -2.05
CA GLU A 190 -10.89 25.51 -3.11
C GLU A 190 -10.29 24.74 -4.29
N LEU A 191 -10.52 25.21 -5.52
CA LEU A 191 -9.84 24.69 -6.71
C LEU A 191 -8.43 25.26 -6.82
N ILE A 192 -7.49 24.44 -7.24
CA ILE A 192 -6.16 24.93 -7.62
C ILE A 192 -6.25 25.77 -8.92
N PRO A 193 -5.33 26.72 -9.14
CA PRO A 193 -5.38 27.63 -10.28
C PRO A 193 -4.97 26.96 -11.60
N LYS A 194 -5.75 25.99 -12.06
CA LYS A 194 -5.63 25.37 -13.39
C LYS A 194 -6.86 25.67 -14.22
N PHE A 195 -6.69 26.25 -15.42
CA PHE A 195 -7.79 26.55 -16.34
C PHE A 195 -8.64 25.31 -16.67
N ARG A 196 -7.98 24.15 -16.73
CA ARG A 196 -8.66 22.85 -16.93
C ARG A 196 -9.71 22.60 -15.84
N TYR A 197 -9.38 22.82 -14.58
CA TYR A 197 -10.29 22.54 -13.46
C TYR A 197 -11.41 23.56 -13.32
N ASP A 198 -11.15 24.82 -13.65
CA ASP A 198 -12.20 25.83 -13.76
C ASP A 198 -13.21 25.47 -14.85
N SER A 199 -12.73 25.03 -16.01
CA SER A 199 -13.57 24.59 -17.13
C SER A 199 -14.38 23.34 -16.79
N MET A 200 -13.74 22.34 -16.15
CA MET A 200 -14.42 21.13 -15.69
C MET A 200 -15.45 21.45 -14.61
N ASN A 201 -15.13 22.31 -13.64
CA ASN A 201 -16.06 22.73 -12.60
C ASN A 201 -17.25 23.51 -13.17
N ARG A 202 -17.02 24.37 -14.16
CA ARG A 202 -18.11 25.07 -14.90
C ARG A 202 -19.02 24.07 -15.61
N PHE A 203 -18.47 23.04 -16.22
CA PHE A 203 -19.22 22.03 -16.97
C PHE A 203 -19.97 21.06 -16.06
N LEU A 204 -19.25 20.41 -15.13
CA LEU A 204 -19.77 19.35 -14.27
C LEU A 204 -20.59 19.90 -13.09
N GLY A 205 -20.22 21.07 -12.54
CA GLY A 205 -20.88 21.68 -11.40
C GLY A 205 -22.26 22.25 -11.71
N ASN A 206 -22.54 22.57 -12.97
CA ASN A 206 -23.84 23.05 -13.40
C ASN A 206 -24.92 21.97 -13.57
N GLU A 207 -24.50 20.69 -13.67
CA GLU A 207 -25.43 19.60 -13.98
C GLU A 207 -25.91 18.85 -12.75
N ALA A 208 -25.04 18.63 -11.77
CA ALA A 208 -25.39 18.02 -10.49
C ALA A 208 -24.29 18.24 -9.46
N TYR A 209 -24.66 18.30 -8.17
CA TYR A 209 -23.73 18.41 -7.06
C TYR A 209 -22.68 17.26 -7.03
N ALA A 210 -23.01 16.09 -7.60
CA ALA A 210 -22.08 14.97 -7.77
C ALA A 210 -20.80 15.34 -8.55
N GLY A 211 -20.86 16.30 -9.49
CA GLY A 211 -19.67 16.80 -10.18
C GLY A 211 -18.71 17.54 -9.26
N VAL A 212 -19.24 18.32 -8.31
CA VAL A 212 -18.42 19.03 -7.30
C VAL A 212 -17.81 18.06 -6.31
N THR A 213 -18.60 17.12 -5.78
CA THR A 213 -18.12 16.11 -4.81
C THR A 213 -17.09 15.18 -5.42
N MET A 214 -17.25 14.79 -6.68
CA MET A 214 -16.27 13.99 -7.41
C MET A 214 -14.94 14.73 -7.56
N MET A 215 -14.96 15.96 -8.08
CA MET A 215 -13.76 16.72 -8.39
C MET A 215 -12.96 17.12 -7.14
N ARG A 216 -13.66 17.53 -6.09
CA ARG A 216 -13.02 18.18 -4.95
C ARG A 216 -12.86 17.26 -3.74
N GLY A 217 -13.79 16.33 -3.54
CA GLY A 217 -13.83 15.52 -2.33
C GLY A 217 -13.13 14.17 -2.46
N SER A 218 -13.04 13.59 -3.68
CA SER A 218 -12.59 12.20 -3.84
C SER A 218 -11.08 12.05 -3.97
N ALA A 219 -10.58 10.87 -3.59
CA ALA A 219 -9.22 10.42 -3.82
C ALA A 219 -9.23 8.92 -4.19
N SER A 220 -8.40 8.53 -5.17
CA SER A 220 -8.41 7.19 -5.75
C SER A 220 -7.04 6.52 -5.81
N LEU A 221 -7.07 5.20 -6.00
CA LEU A 221 -5.97 4.40 -6.49
C LEU A 221 -6.34 3.83 -7.86
N GLN A 222 -5.51 4.08 -8.85
CA GLN A 222 -5.69 3.59 -10.20
C GLN A 222 -4.51 2.71 -10.59
N VAL A 223 -4.77 1.60 -11.31
CA VAL A 223 -3.73 0.67 -11.76
C VAL A 223 -3.79 0.52 -13.25
N SER A 224 -2.68 0.77 -13.91
CA SER A 224 -2.51 0.64 -15.36
C SER A 224 -1.79 -0.66 -15.71
N ILE A 225 -2.30 -1.39 -16.70
CA ILE A 225 -1.75 -2.66 -17.18
C ILE A 225 -1.55 -2.65 -18.69
N ASP A 226 -0.46 -3.23 -19.17
CA ASP A 226 -0.16 -3.38 -20.60
C ASP A 226 -1.08 -4.42 -21.28
N PHE A 227 -1.19 -4.36 -22.60
CA PHE A 227 -1.81 -5.36 -23.46
C PHE A 227 -0.92 -5.70 -24.66
N VAL A 228 -1.10 -6.88 -25.24
CA VAL A 228 -0.24 -7.38 -26.33
C VAL A 228 -0.80 -7.08 -27.72
N ASP A 229 -2.12 -7.00 -27.84
CA ASP A 229 -2.84 -6.66 -29.07
C ASP A 229 -4.27 -6.17 -28.75
N GLU A 230 -5.05 -5.85 -29.78
CA GLU A 230 -6.44 -5.40 -29.63
C GLU A 230 -7.33 -6.44 -28.95
N ALA A 231 -7.16 -7.73 -29.24
CA ALA A 231 -7.98 -8.78 -28.66
C ALA A 231 -7.73 -8.90 -27.15
N ASP A 232 -6.48 -8.88 -26.72
CA ASP A 232 -6.09 -8.86 -25.30
C ASP A 232 -6.54 -7.57 -24.61
N ALA A 233 -6.39 -6.42 -25.28
CA ALA A 233 -6.88 -5.14 -24.75
C ALA A 233 -8.39 -5.18 -24.49
N MET A 234 -9.18 -5.65 -25.47
CA MET A 234 -10.64 -5.70 -25.33
C MET A 234 -11.09 -6.73 -24.30
N LEU A 235 -10.39 -7.87 -24.19
CA LEU A 235 -10.64 -8.85 -23.14
C LEU A 235 -10.39 -8.26 -21.75
N LYS A 236 -9.22 -7.67 -21.52
CA LYS A 236 -8.87 -7.00 -20.26
C LYS A 236 -9.83 -5.88 -19.92
N PHE A 237 -10.13 -5.03 -20.91
CA PHE A 237 -11.05 -3.91 -20.76
C PHE A 237 -12.46 -4.38 -20.35
N ARG A 238 -13.00 -5.40 -21.04
CA ARG A 238 -14.33 -5.96 -20.72
C ARG A 238 -14.37 -6.59 -19.33
N VAL A 239 -13.37 -7.42 -18.97
CA VAL A 239 -13.31 -8.03 -17.65
C VAL A 239 -13.16 -6.97 -16.55
N ALA A 240 -12.30 -5.95 -16.74
CA ALA A 240 -12.15 -4.85 -15.79
C ALA A 240 -13.48 -4.11 -15.52
N GLN A 241 -14.26 -3.84 -16.56
CA GLN A 241 -15.58 -3.23 -16.42
C GLN A 241 -16.55 -4.12 -15.64
N LEU A 242 -16.57 -5.42 -15.92
CA LEU A 242 -17.49 -6.36 -15.28
C LEU A 242 -17.14 -6.64 -13.82
N ILE A 243 -15.84 -6.66 -13.43
CA ILE A 243 -15.46 -6.86 -12.02
C ILE A 243 -15.39 -5.55 -11.24
N SER A 244 -15.57 -4.37 -11.88
CA SER A 244 -15.46 -3.07 -11.24
C SER A 244 -16.35 -2.89 -10.01
N PRO A 245 -17.58 -3.43 -9.92
CA PRO A 245 -18.38 -3.32 -8.70
C PRO A 245 -17.72 -4.02 -7.50
N VAL A 246 -17.11 -5.19 -7.74
CA VAL A 246 -16.46 -5.96 -6.68
C VAL A 246 -15.14 -5.30 -6.27
N LEU A 247 -14.36 -4.81 -7.23
CA LEU A 247 -13.13 -4.08 -6.96
C LEU A 247 -13.40 -2.81 -6.13
N ALA A 248 -14.41 -2.01 -6.54
CA ALA A 248 -14.82 -0.83 -5.78
C ALA A 248 -15.26 -1.17 -4.35
N PHE A 249 -16.00 -2.27 -4.18
CA PHE A 249 -16.45 -2.72 -2.86
C PHE A 249 -15.30 -3.20 -1.98
N MET A 250 -14.37 -3.98 -2.53
CA MET A 250 -13.19 -4.44 -1.80
C MET A 250 -12.29 -3.29 -1.35
N CYS A 251 -12.26 -2.20 -2.11
CA CYS A 251 -11.42 -1.04 -1.86
C CYS A 251 -12.20 0.15 -1.27
N ASP A 252 -13.41 -0.11 -0.71
CA ASP A 252 -14.23 0.93 -0.08
C ASP A 252 -13.55 1.44 1.19
N ASN A 253 -13.03 2.65 1.11
CA ASN A 253 -12.28 3.35 2.16
C ASN A 253 -12.74 4.80 2.33
N SER A 254 -14.05 5.04 2.22
CA SER A 254 -14.66 6.36 2.41
C SER A 254 -15.61 6.34 3.60
N PRO A 255 -15.10 6.45 4.86
CA PRO A 255 -15.92 6.35 6.07
C PRO A 255 -16.79 7.60 6.32
N PHE A 256 -16.48 8.73 5.65
CA PHE A 256 -17.19 9.99 5.75
C PHE A 256 -17.63 10.47 4.38
N TYR A 257 -18.71 11.24 4.35
CA TYR A 257 -19.21 11.95 3.18
C TYR A 257 -19.71 13.32 3.60
N GLU A 258 -19.23 14.40 2.97
CA GLU A 258 -19.62 15.78 3.29
C GLU A 258 -19.45 16.15 4.77
N ALA A 259 -18.32 15.75 5.35
CA ALA A 259 -17.95 15.93 6.77
C ALA A 259 -18.84 15.19 7.78
N GLU A 260 -19.69 14.28 7.33
CA GLU A 260 -20.57 13.46 8.18
C GLU A 260 -20.23 11.96 8.01
N PRO A 261 -20.46 11.12 9.02
CA PRO A 261 -20.33 9.67 8.87
C PRO A 261 -21.22 9.17 7.70
N ARG A 262 -20.66 8.28 6.86
CA ARG A 262 -21.39 7.73 5.71
C ARG A 262 -22.65 6.98 6.13
N THR A 263 -23.67 7.02 5.29
CA THR A 263 -24.93 6.27 5.45
C THR A 263 -25.04 5.07 4.51
N GLU A 264 -24.24 5.06 3.45
CA GLU A 264 -24.21 4.01 2.41
C GLU A 264 -22.78 3.50 2.23
N GLN A 265 -22.64 2.28 1.69
CA GLN A 265 -21.35 1.72 1.29
C GLN A 265 -20.84 2.40 0.02
N MET A 266 -19.55 2.30 -0.27
CA MET A 266 -18.97 2.70 -1.55
C MET A 266 -19.30 4.15 -1.94
N VAL A 267 -19.08 5.11 -1.04
CA VAL A 267 -19.40 6.53 -1.20
C VAL A 267 -18.94 7.07 -2.56
N ARG A 268 -17.68 6.82 -2.93
CA ARG A 268 -17.10 7.29 -4.18
C ARG A 268 -17.85 6.72 -5.40
N THR A 269 -18.23 5.43 -5.40
CA THR A 269 -19.04 4.81 -6.45
C THR A 269 -20.43 5.45 -6.53
N GLY A 270 -21.05 5.78 -5.38
CA GLY A 270 -22.32 6.51 -5.31
C GLY A 270 -22.23 7.88 -5.97
N ILE A 271 -21.15 8.64 -5.71
CA ILE A 271 -20.87 9.92 -6.35
C ILE A 271 -20.81 9.78 -7.88
N TRP A 272 -20.00 8.82 -8.39
CA TRP A 272 -19.86 8.56 -9.81
C TRP A 272 -21.18 8.15 -10.47
N ASN A 273 -22.04 7.37 -9.79
CA ASN A 273 -23.37 7.02 -10.28
C ASN A 273 -24.31 8.25 -10.38
N GLY A 274 -24.07 9.30 -9.61
CA GLY A 274 -24.81 10.56 -9.65
C GLY A 274 -24.42 11.49 -10.80
N MET A 275 -23.34 11.17 -11.54
CA MET A 275 -22.85 11.98 -12.66
C MET A 275 -23.49 11.61 -14.00
N ARG A 276 -23.20 12.37 -15.07
CA ARG A 276 -23.56 12.04 -16.46
C ARG A 276 -23.02 10.68 -16.85
N GLN A 277 -23.92 9.75 -17.15
CA GLN A 277 -23.60 8.36 -17.45
C GLN A 277 -22.97 8.14 -18.84
N ASP A 278 -22.88 9.18 -19.66
CA ASP A 278 -22.28 9.13 -21.00
C ASP A 278 -20.74 9.08 -20.97
N ARG A 279 -20.12 9.44 -19.83
CA ARG A 279 -18.65 9.52 -19.69
C ARG A 279 -18.07 8.89 -18.42
N VAL A 280 -18.92 8.25 -17.60
CA VAL A 280 -18.55 7.58 -16.36
C VAL A 280 -19.10 6.16 -16.31
N GLY A 281 -18.67 5.34 -15.35
CA GLY A 281 -19.17 3.98 -15.16
C GLY A 281 -18.74 3.03 -16.29
N THR A 282 -19.64 2.17 -16.75
CA THR A 282 -19.37 1.23 -17.84
C THR A 282 -19.49 1.93 -19.19
N VAL A 283 -18.48 1.79 -20.04
CA VAL A 283 -18.52 2.37 -21.40
C VAL A 283 -19.65 1.75 -22.22
N PRO A 284 -20.54 2.55 -22.79
CA PRO A 284 -21.68 2.03 -23.54
C PRO A 284 -21.27 1.10 -24.69
N GLY A 285 -21.87 -0.09 -24.75
CA GLY A 285 -21.61 -1.12 -25.76
C GLY A 285 -20.29 -1.90 -25.56
N SER A 286 -19.48 -1.59 -24.53
CA SER A 286 -18.18 -2.24 -24.32
C SER A 286 -18.27 -3.69 -23.90
N LEU A 287 -19.43 -4.12 -23.38
CA LEU A 287 -19.65 -5.51 -22.98
C LEU A 287 -20.24 -6.36 -24.11
N ALA A 288 -20.67 -5.75 -25.20
CA ALA A 288 -21.22 -6.45 -26.36
C ALA A 288 -20.13 -7.12 -27.19
N PRO A 289 -20.43 -8.28 -27.83
CA PRO A 289 -19.49 -8.92 -28.76
C PRO A 289 -19.05 -7.98 -29.89
N GLY A 290 -17.77 -8.02 -30.24
CA GLY A 290 -17.22 -7.21 -31.35
C GLY A 290 -17.00 -5.73 -30.99
N PHE A 291 -16.93 -5.37 -29.70
CA PHE A 291 -16.36 -4.10 -29.29
C PHE A 291 -14.88 -4.03 -29.69
N SER A 292 -14.41 -2.87 -30.13
CA SER A 292 -13.09 -2.73 -30.76
C SER A 292 -12.49 -1.35 -30.48
N PHE A 293 -11.21 -1.18 -30.83
CA PHE A 293 -10.55 0.14 -30.80
C PHE A 293 -11.31 1.19 -31.59
N GLU A 294 -11.84 0.82 -32.76
CA GLU A 294 -12.67 1.76 -33.57
C GLU A 294 -13.93 2.22 -32.81
N ARG A 295 -14.65 1.29 -32.19
CA ARG A 295 -15.85 1.63 -31.40
C ARG A 295 -15.52 2.47 -30.18
N TYR A 296 -14.38 2.19 -29.53
CA TYR A 296 -13.93 3.02 -28.42
C TYR A 296 -13.49 4.42 -28.90
N ALA A 297 -12.83 4.53 -30.05
CA ALA A 297 -12.49 5.81 -30.67
C ALA A 297 -13.77 6.62 -30.99
N ASP A 298 -14.80 5.99 -31.56
CA ASP A 298 -16.10 6.64 -31.82
C ASP A 298 -16.78 7.09 -30.50
N TYR A 299 -16.69 6.29 -29.44
CA TYR A 299 -17.16 6.67 -28.11
C TYR A 299 -16.46 7.94 -27.64
N ILE A 300 -15.12 8.01 -27.68
CA ILE A 300 -14.36 9.19 -27.25
C ILE A 300 -14.72 10.42 -28.09
N LEU A 301 -14.66 10.31 -29.41
CA LEU A 301 -14.89 11.42 -30.33
C LEU A 301 -16.32 11.96 -30.30
N SER A 302 -17.28 11.16 -29.84
CA SER A 302 -18.68 11.57 -29.65
C SER A 302 -18.95 12.24 -28.30
N ARG A 303 -17.96 12.36 -27.40
CA ARG A 303 -18.12 13.06 -26.12
C ARG A 303 -17.85 14.54 -26.26
N GLY A 304 -18.51 15.35 -25.43
CA GLY A 304 -18.25 16.79 -25.34
C GLY A 304 -16.81 17.04 -24.88
N ALA A 305 -16.10 17.90 -25.58
CA ALA A 305 -14.68 18.16 -25.35
C ALA A 305 -14.39 18.97 -24.08
N ILE A 306 -15.40 19.69 -23.54
CA ILE A 306 -15.34 20.59 -22.39
C ILE A 306 -14.41 21.79 -22.66
N LEU A 307 -13.14 21.54 -22.91
CA LEU A 307 -12.11 22.52 -23.26
C LEU A 307 -11.17 21.92 -24.30
N VAL A 308 -10.52 22.77 -25.09
CA VAL A 308 -9.54 22.37 -26.10
C VAL A 308 -8.44 23.41 -26.20
N PRO A 309 -7.24 23.06 -26.72
CA PRO A 309 -6.21 24.04 -27.03
C PRO A 309 -6.71 25.06 -28.06
N ASP A 310 -6.44 26.38 -27.81
CA ASP A 310 -6.87 27.47 -28.68
C ASP A 310 -5.95 27.74 -29.88
N GLY A 311 -4.88 26.94 -30.02
CA GLY A 311 -3.85 27.13 -31.06
C GLY A 311 -2.86 28.26 -30.79
N ALA A 312 -3.09 29.07 -29.77
CA ALA A 312 -2.20 30.17 -29.35
C ALA A 312 -1.38 29.81 -28.08
N GLY A 313 -1.47 28.58 -27.61
CA GLY A 313 -0.79 28.09 -26.40
C GLY A 313 -1.59 28.26 -25.11
N SER A 314 -2.92 28.51 -25.25
CA SER A 314 -3.87 28.57 -24.15
C SER A 314 -5.02 27.57 -24.40
N TRP A 315 -6.07 27.65 -23.60
CA TRP A 315 -7.22 26.74 -23.64
C TRP A 315 -8.51 27.52 -23.87
N GLU A 316 -9.44 26.94 -24.64
CA GLU A 316 -10.78 27.44 -24.88
C GLU A 316 -11.82 26.51 -24.27
N TYR A 317 -12.80 27.06 -23.54
CA TYR A 317 -13.97 26.33 -23.06
C TYR A 317 -14.98 26.15 -24.20
N VAL A 318 -15.26 24.90 -24.56
CA VAL A 318 -16.20 24.54 -25.67
C VAL A 318 -17.45 23.78 -25.18
N GLY A 319 -17.49 23.37 -23.92
CA GLY A 319 -18.64 22.72 -23.29
C GLY A 319 -19.02 21.38 -23.93
N ASP A 320 -20.27 21.24 -24.35
CA ASP A 320 -20.82 19.99 -24.92
C ASP A 320 -20.48 19.76 -26.41
N LYS A 321 -19.77 20.69 -27.08
CA LYS A 321 -19.32 20.40 -28.45
C LYS A 321 -18.47 19.14 -28.43
N THR A 322 -18.84 18.16 -29.23
CA THR A 322 -18.15 16.89 -29.35
C THR A 322 -16.74 17.06 -29.96
N PHE A 323 -15.82 16.15 -29.69
CA PHE A 323 -14.52 16.17 -30.36
C PHE A 323 -14.68 16.05 -31.88
N TYR A 324 -15.71 15.33 -32.40
CA TYR A 324 -16.04 15.32 -33.82
C TYR A 324 -16.42 16.69 -34.37
N GLU A 325 -17.13 17.53 -33.61
CA GLU A 325 -17.53 18.87 -34.00
C GLU A 325 -16.35 19.86 -33.89
N VAL A 326 -15.54 19.73 -32.85
CA VAL A 326 -14.37 20.61 -32.64
C VAL A 326 -13.31 20.39 -33.71
N TYR A 327 -13.07 19.14 -34.11
CA TYR A 327 -12.05 18.77 -35.08
C TYR A 327 -12.66 18.36 -36.44
N ALA A 328 -13.74 19.02 -36.83
CA ALA A 328 -14.42 18.74 -38.13
C ALA A 328 -13.59 19.18 -39.34
N ASP A 329 -12.67 20.11 -39.16
CA ASP A 329 -11.90 20.79 -40.21
C ASP A 329 -10.41 20.41 -40.25
N ARG A 330 -9.94 19.59 -39.31
CA ARG A 330 -8.54 19.14 -39.25
C ARG A 330 -8.33 17.82 -38.52
N VAL A 331 -7.16 17.25 -38.69
CA VAL A 331 -6.72 16.08 -37.91
C VAL A 331 -6.18 16.54 -36.54
N MET A 332 -6.50 15.81 -35.48
CA MET A 332 -6.00 16.01 -34.13
C MET A 332 -4.50 15.75 -34.04
N THR A 333 -3.80 16.50 -33.23
CA THR A 333 -2.45 16.21 -32.81
C THR A 333 -2.41 15.06 -31.77
N ASP A 334 -1.24 14.49 -31.48
CA ASP A 334 -1.11 13.45 -30.45
C ASP A 334 -1.52 13.97 -29.07
N ALA A 335 -1.14 15.20 -28.73
CA ALA A 335 -1.54 15.85 -27.48
C ALA A 335 -3.06 16.02 -27.36
N GLU A 336 -3.75 16.31 -28.46
CA GLU A 336 -5.22 16.43 -28.47
C GLU A 336 -5.91 15.08 -28.37
N VAL A 337 -5.31 14.01 -28.92
CA VAL A 337 -5.79 12.64 -28.71
C VAL A 337 -5.72 12.26 -27.22
N GLU A 338 -4.60 12.51 -26.57
CA GLU A 338 -4.41 12.22 -25.15
C GLU A 338 -5.36 13.08 -24.28
N HIS A 339 -5.53 14.36 -24.65
CA HIS A 339 -6.52 15.22 -24.00
C HIS A 339 -7.93 14.64 -24.13
N ALA A 340 -8.34 14.20 -25.30
CA ALA A 340 -9.66 13.61 -25.51
C ALA A 340 -9.89 12.37 -24.65
N LEU A 341 -8.89 11.51 -24.50
CA LEU A 341 -8.92 10.33 -23.64
C LEU A 341 -9.04 10.71 -22.15
N SER A 342 -8.53 11.87 -21.74
CA SER A 342 -8.60 12.36 -20.37
C SER A 342 -9.95 12.99 -20.00
N MET A 343 -10.87 13.20 -20.97
CA MET A 343 -12.19 13.83 -20.75
C MET A 343 -13.31 12.83 -20.49
N VAL A 344 -13.00 11.56 -20.28
CA VAL A 344 -13.92 10.51 -19.86
C VAL A 344 -13.38 9.77 -18.63
N TRP A 345 -14.27 9.36 -17.74
CA TRP A 345 -13.92 8.74 -16.44
C TRP A 345 -14.66 7.43 -16.19
N PRO A 346 -14.59 6.45 -17.13
CA PRO A 346 -15.21 5.14 -16.92
C PRO A 346 -14.49 4.33 -15.85
N ASP A 347 -15.11 3.24 -15.38
CA ASP A 347 -14.52 2.32 -14.38
C ASP A 347 -13.20 1.68 -14.87
N ALA A 348 -13.14 1.40 -16.16
CA ALA A 348 -11.88 1.07 -16.85
C ALA A 348 -11.75 2.00 -18.07
N ARG A 349 -10.57 2.59 -18.24
CA ARG A 349 -10.26 3.51 -19.33
C ARG A 349 -9.19 2.93 -20.24
N LEU A 350 -9.43 2.95 -21.54
CA LEU A 350 -8.44 2.53 -22.52
C LEU A 350 -7.61 3.73 -22.99
N LYS A 351 -6.32 3.61 -22.83
CA LYS A 351 -5.28 4.50 -23.37
C LYS A 351 -4.32 3.63 -24.20
N ASN A 352 -3.03 3.90 -24.20
CA ASN A 352 -2.01 2.96 -24.69
C ASN A 352 -1.70 1.83 -23.64
N PHE A 353 -2.60 1.68 -22.69
CA PHE A 353 -2.72 0.64 -21.66
C PHE A 353 -4.19 0.58 -21.20
N VAL A 354 -4.56 -0.42 -20.41
CA VAL A 354 -5.86 -0.46 -19.72
C VAL A 354 -5.67 0.07 -18.30
N GLU A 355 -6.42 1.11 -17.94
CA GLU A 355 -6.39 1.75 -16.63
C GLU A 355 -7.63 1.34 -15.82
N ILE A 356 -7.42 0.77 -14.64
CA ILE A 356 -8.45 0.23 -13.75
C ILE A 356 -8.63 1.22 -12.60
N ARG A 357 -9.84 1.80 -12.44
CA ARG A 357 -10.06 3.04 -11.71
C ARG A 357 -10.99 3.00 -10.48
N PRO A 358 -11.66 1.87 -10.13
CA PRO A 358 -12.74 1.90 -9.15
C PRO A 358 -12.30 2.01 -7.69
N ALA A 359 -11.01 1.78 -7.38
CA ALA A 359 -10.54 1.75 -6.00
C ALA A 359 -10.44 3.14 -5.37
N ASP A 360 -10.84 3.26 -4.11
CA ASP A 360 -10.56 4.40 -3.26
C ASP A 360 -9.05 4.49 -2.95
N ALA A 361 -8.54 5.66 -2.59
CA ALA A 361 -7.23 5.77 -1.96
C ALA A 361 -7.24 5.00 -0.63
N MET A 362 -6.20 4.20 -0.40
CA MET A 362 -6.10 3.30 0.74
C MET A 362 -4.73 3.40 1.41
N PRO A 363 -4.61 2.97 2.67
CA PRO A 363 -3.30 2.77 3.30
C PRO A 363 -2.36 1.95 2.42
N PHE A 364 -1.07 2.23 2.52
CA PHE A 364 -0.07 1.74 1.59
C PHE A 364 -0.07 0.21 1.40
N ASP A 365 -0.16 -0.56 2.48
CA ASP A 365 -0.18 -2.02 2.41
C ASP A 365 -1.41 -2.55 1.64
N PHE A 366 -2.57 -1.91 1.80
CA PHE A 366 -3.77 -2.22 1.03
C PHE A 366 -3.66 -1.77 -0.42
N SER A 367 -2.97 -0.65 -0.67
CA SER A 367 -2.69 -0.19 -2.04
C SER A 367 -1.79 -1.18 -2.79
N LEU A 368 -0.72 -1.67 -2.16
CA LEU A 368 0.13 -2.73 -2.71
C LEU A 368 -0.63 -4.05 -2.89
N ALA A 369 -1.50 -4.41 -1.95
CA ALA A 369 -2.34 -5.59 -2.07
C ALA A 369 -3.28 -5.49 -3.27
N TYR A 370 -3.87 -4.32 -3.53
CA TYR A 370 -4.70 -4.07 -4.70
C TYR A 370 -3.90 -4.13 -6.01
N VAL A 371 -2.73 -3.49 -6.06
CA VAL A 371 -1.82 -3.58 -7.22
C VAL A 371 -1.47 -5.04 -7.51
N THR A 372 -1.13 -5.81 -6.47
CA THR A 372 -0.82 -7.24 -6.58
C THR A 372 -2.02 -8.05 -7.07
N LEU A 373 -3.23 -7.74 -6.56
CA LEU A 373 -4.47 -8.35 -7.01
C LEU A 373 -4.67 -8.14 -8.51
N ILE A 374 -4.63 -6.87 -8.98
CA ILE A 374 -4.82 -6.52 -10.38
C ILE A 374 -3.77 -7.18 -11.27
N LYS A 375 -2.47 -7.09 -10.93
CA LYS A 375 -1.40 -7.76 -11.67
C LYS A 375 -1.69 -9.24 -11.88
N ASN A 376 -2.04 -9.96 -10.81
CA ASN A 376 -2.25 -11.41 -10.88
C ASN A 376 -3.58 -11.82 -11.53
N LEU A 377 -4.62 -11.02 -11.45
CA LEU A 377 -5.88 -11.28 -12.16
C LEU A 377 -5.72 -11.11 -13.68
N PHE A 378 -5.00 -10.09 -14.13
CA PHE A 378 -4.95 -9.71 -15.55
C PHE A 378 -3.74 -10.27 -16.30
N TYR A 379 -2.64 -10.60 -15.63
CA TYR A 379 -1.49 -11.26 -16.23
C TYR A 379 -1.45 -12.77 -16.00
N GLY A 380 -2.29 -13.27 -15.09
CA GLY A 380 -2.54 -14.70 -14.93
C GLY A 380 -3.48 -15.19 -16.05
N GLU A 381 -2.96 -15.79 -17.11
CA GLU A 381 -3.75 -16.25 -18.27
C GLU A 381 -4.94 -17.12 -17.88
N ARG A 382 -4.75 -18.01 -16.89
CA ARG A 382 -5.83 -18.86 -16.36
C ARG A 382 -6.88 -18.06 -15.58
N ASN A 383 -6.46 -17.01 -14.87
CA ASN A 383 -7.36 -16.16 -14.08
C ASN A 383 -8.24 -15.31 -15.00
N LEU A 384 -7.62 -14.65 -15.99
CA LEU A 384 -8.34 -13.83 -16.95
C LEU A 384 -9.34 -14.65 -17.75
N ALA A 385 -8.95 -15.83 -18.22
CA ALA A 385 -9.83 -16.75 -18.94
C ALA A 385 -10.98 -17.29 -18.07
N ALA A 386 -10.71 -17.59 -16.77
CA ALA A 386 -11.74 -18.04 -15.83
C ALA A 386 -12.78 -16.93 -15.54
N LEU A 387 -12.32 -15.69 -15.35
CA LEU A 387 -13.18 -14.54 -15.17
C LEU A 387 -14.02 -14.29 -16.42
N ASP A 388 -13.39 -14.32 -17.60
CA ASP A 388 -14.08 -14.15 -18.87
C ASP A 388 -15.23 -15.16 -19.03
N ALA A 389 -14.96 -16.43 -18.77
CA ALA A 389 -15.96 -17.49 -18.87
C ALA A 389 -17.12 -17.34 -17.87
N LEU A 390 -16.84 -16.85 -16.64
CA LEU A 390 -17.87 -16.64 -15.60
C LEU A 390 -18.76 -15.41 -15.89
N LEU A 391 -18.25 -14.44 -16.66
CA LEU A 391 -18.87 -13.15 -16.90
C LEU A 391 -19.54 -13.07 -18.30
N VAL A 392 -19.65 -14.19 -18.99
CA VAL A 392 -20.31 -14.27 -20.31
C VAL A 392 -21.81 -13.92 -20.19
N GLY A 393 -22.28 -13.08 -21.11
CA GLY A 393 -23.71 -12.74 -21.25
C GLY A 393 -24.21 -11.65 -20.30
N LEU A 394 -23.33 -11.07 -19.48
CA LEU A 394 -23.66 -9.91 -18.64
C LEU A 394 -23.61 -8.63 -19.47
N ASP A 395 -24.45 -7.67 -19.10
CA ASP A 395 -24.57 -6.36 -19.75
C ASP A 395 -24.35 -5.19 -18.76
N GLU A 396 -24.47 -3.96 -19.26
CA GLU A 396 -24.27 -2.76 -18.45
C GLU A 396 -25.32 -2.60 -17.35
N GLN A 397 -26.52 -3.17 -17.53
CA GLN A 397 -27.56 -3.14 -16.51
C GLN A 397 -27.19 -4.05 -15.33
N ASP A 398 -26.62 -5.22 -15.61
CA ASP A 398 -26.12 -6.14 -14.59
C ASP A 398 -25.03 -5.46 -13.72
N VAL A 399 -24.11 -4.70 -14.35
CA VAL A 399 -23.07 -3.93 -13.63
C VAL A 399 -23.71 -2.85 -12.74
N ARG A 400 -24.71 -2.10 -13.26
CA ARG A 400 -25.42 -1.09 -12.46
C ARG A 400 -26.16 -1.71 -11.28
N ASP A 401 -26.82 -2.84 -11.49
CA ASP A 401 -27.56 -3.54 -10.44
C ASP A 401 -26.61 -4.14 -9.38
N ALA A 402 -25.45 -4.65 -9.79
CA ALA A 402 -24.40 -5.10 -8.89
C ALA A 402 -23.87 -3.95 -8.00
N LYS A 403 -23.54 -2.79 -8.58
CA LYS A 403 -23.13 -1.60 -7.84
C LYS A 403 -24.18 -1.17 -6.82
N ARG A 404 -25.45 -1.05 -7.25
CA ARG A 404 -26.58 -0.71 -6.38
C ARG A 404 -26.72 -1.67 -5.22
N SER A 405 -26.67 -2.98 -5.49
CA SER A 405 -26.79 -4.01 -4.46
C SER A 405 -25.66 -3.94 -3.41
N LEU A 406 -24.43 -3.63 -3.84
CA LEU A 406 -23.29 -3.48 -2.94
C LEU A 406 -23.37 -2.17 -2.14
N ILE A 407 -23.77 -1.06 -2.74
CA ILE A 407 -24.00 0.23 -2.06
C ILE A 407 -25.02 0.08 -0.95
N GLU A 408 -26.17 -0.56 -1.22
CA GLU A 408 -27.27 -0.69 -0.28
C GLU A 408 -27.02 -1.75 0.81
N ARG A 409 -26.26 -2.81 0.52
CA ARG A 409 -26.22 -4.03 1.36
C ARG A 409 -24.83 -4.52 1.73
N GLY A 410 -23.75 -3.96 1.17
CA GLY A 410 -22.39 -4.41 1.42
C GLY A 410 -22.22 -5.91 1.18
N TYR A 411 -21.63 -6.63 2.13
CA TYR A 411 -21.47 -8.08 2.06
C TYR A 411 -22.77 -8.89 1.97
N ALA A 412 -23.91 -8.35 2.43
CA ALA A 412 -25.21 -8.97 2.23
C ALA A 412 -25.78 -8.79 0.81
N GLY A 413 -25.10 -8.01 -0.02
CA GLY A 413 -25.47 -7.75 -1.42
C GLY A 413 -25.26 -8.97 -2.33
N ARG A 414 -25.79 -8.84 -3.54
CA ARG A 414 -25.63 -9.84 -4.60
C ARG A 414 -25.06 -9.20 -5.85
N VAL A 415 -24.12 -9.90 -6.46
CA VAL A 415 -23.46 -9.54 -7.71
C VAL A 415 -23.65 -10.67 -8.70
N TYR A 416 -24.26 -10.42 -9.84
CA TYR A 416 -24.47 -11.41 -10.92
C TYR A 416 -25.10 -12.72 -10.42
N GLY A 417 -26.13 -12.61 -9.58
CA GLY A 417 -26.86 -13.76 -9.02
C GLY A 417 -26.15 -14.51 -7.88
N ARG A 418 -24.90 -14.17 -7.53
CA ARG A 418 -24.13 -14.76 -6.42
C ARG A 418 -23.97 -13.77 -5.27
N SER A 419 -23.54 -14.23 -4.09
CA SER A 419 -23.26 -13.35 -2.95
C SER A 419 -22.01 -12.47 -3.22
N ALA A 420 -21.94 -11.30 -2.58
CA ALA A 420 -20.75 -10.46 -2.59
C ALA A 420 -19.51 -11.22 -2.09
N GLU A 421 -19.67 -12.04 -1.02
CA GLU A 421 -18.62 -12.89 -0.47
C GLU A 421 -18.02 -13.81 -1.52
N PHE A 422 -18.87 -14.47 -2.34
CA PHE A 422 -18.38 -15.35 -3.39
C PHE A 422 -17.43 -14.64 -4.35
N TRP A 423 -17.77 -13.43 -4.78
CA TRP A 423 -16.96 -12.69 -5.73
C TRP A 423 -15.66 -12.16 -5.12
N VAL A 424 -15.74 -11.65 -3.89
CA VAL A 424 -14.57 -11.16 -3.17
C VAL A 424 -13.58 -12.31 -2.92
N ASP A 425 -14.08 -13.46 -2.41
CA ASP A 425 -13.25 -14.67 -2.21
C ASP A 425 -12.65 -15.18 -3.52
N LEU A 426 -13.44 -15.19 -4.60
CA LEU A 426 -12.97 -15.61 -5.91
C LEU A 426 -11.79 -14.77 -6.41
N LEU A 427 -11.92 -13.45 -6.40
CA LEU A 427 -10.86 -12.57 -6.92
C LEU A 427 -9.57 -12.72 -6.11
N VAL A 428 -9.66 -12.72 -4.78
CA VAL A 428 -8.50 -12.88 -3.90
C VAL A 428 -7.84 -14.25 -4.07
N ASN A 429 -8.63 -15.33 -4.14
CA ASN A 429 -8.09 -16.68 -4.31
C ASN A 429 -7.47 -16.90 -5.69
N LEU A 430 -8.05 -16.35 -6.76
CA LEU A 430 -7.45 -16.39 -8.10
C LEU A 430 -6.08 -15.68 -8.12
N ALA A 431 -6.01 -14.49 -7.56
CA ALA A 431 -4.76 -13.75 -7.47
C ALA A 431 -3.71 -14.49 -6.62
N ALA A 432 -4.09 -14.98 -5.43
CA ALA A 432 -3.20 -15.72 -4.55
C ALA A 432 -2.69 -17.04 -5.17
N GLY A 433 -3.51 -17.68 -6.02
CA GLY A 433 -3.14 -18.91 -6.72
C GLY A 433 -2.10 -18.72 -7.84
N THR A 434 -1.85 -17.49 -8.27
CA THR A 434 -0.91 -17.16 -9.37
C THR A 434 0.21 -16.21 -8.94
N ALA A 435 0.09 -15.56 -7.78
CA ALA A 435 1.13 -14.72 -7.23
C ALA A 435 2.42 -15.53 -6.98
N GLY A 436 3.55 -14.97 -7.41
CA GLY A 436 4.86 -15.53 -7.11
C GLY A 436 5.11 -15.60 -5.59
N VAL A 437 6.02 -16.47 -5.17
CA VAL A 437 6.36 -16.64 -3.74
C VAL A 437 6.88 -15.35 -3.11
N ASP A 438 7.53 -14.51 -3.91
CA ASP A 438 8.08 -13.20 -3.57
C ASP A 438 7.04 -12.07 -3.55
N GLU A 439 5.82 -12.30 -4.05
CA GLU A 439 4.76 -11.29 -4.10
C GLU A 439 3.47 -11.71 -3.36
N ALA A 440 3.31 -12.99 -3.03
CA ALA A 440 2.08 -13.51 -2.42
C ALA A 440 1.75 -12.85 -1.06
N PHE A 441 2.77 -12.41 -0.32
CA PHE A 441 2.59 -11.76 0.99
C PHE A 441 1.92 -10.39 0.88
N TYR A 442 2.05 -9.68 -0.25
CA TYR A 442 1.36 -8.40 -0.45
C TYR A 442 -0.17 -8.54 -0.47
N LEU A 443 -0.71 -9.74 -0.76
CA LEU A 443 -2.16 -9.97 -0.75
C LEU A 443 -2.74 -10.16 0.68
N GLU A 444 -1.90 -10.32 1.70
CA GLU A 444 -2.34 -10.63 3.08
C GLU A 444 -3.33 -9.61 3.65
N PRO A 445 -3.18 -8.26 3.47
CA PRO A 445 -4.16 -7.28 3.94
C PRO A 445 -5.56 -7.53 3.36
N LEU A 446 -5.67 -7.75 2.04
CA LEU A 446 -6.95 -8.07 1.39
C LEU A 446 -7.49 -9.45 1.80
N GLN A 447 -6.64 -10.46 1.98
CA GLN A 447 -7.07 -11.78 2.47
C GLN A 447 -7.64 -11.68 3.89
N THR A 448 -7.01 -10.92 4.77
CA THR A 448 -7.49 -10.69 6.14
C THR A 448 -8.82 -9.97 6.15
N MET A 449 -8.96 -8.89 5.40
CA MET A 449 -10.20 -8.12 5.27
C MET A 449 -11.33 -8.98 4.70
N THR A 450 -11.04 -9.74 3.65
CA THR A 450 -11.99 -10.67 3.01
C THR A 450 -12.46 -11.75 3.98
N LYS A 451 -11.53 -12.39 4.70
CA LYS A 451 -11.85 -13.44 5.70
C LYS A 451 -12.78 -12.92 6.80
N ASN A 452 -12.58 -11.68 7.23
CA ASN A 452 -13.31 -11.06 8.32
C ASN A 452 -14.57 -10.29 7.87
N ARG A 453 -14.86 -10.24 6.55
CA ARG A 453 -16.08 -9.65 5.96
C ARG A 453 -16.33 -8.20 6.36
N PHE A 454 -15.32 -7.36 6.20
CA PHE A 454 -15.42 -5.91 6.38
C PHE A 454 -14.68 -5.16 5.26
N THR A 455 -15.00 -3.89 5.07
CA THR A 455 -14.22 -2.94 4.26
C THR A 455 -13.43 -2.01 5.18
N LEU A 456 -12.43 -1.30 4.66
CA LEU A 456 -11.67 -0.33 5.45
C LEU A 456 -12.61 0.74 6.06
N ALA A 457 -13.58 1.20 5.29
CA ALA A 457 -14.55 2.17 5.79
C ALA A 457 -15.46 1.61 6.91
N ASP A 458 -15.82 0.31 6.86
CA ASP A 458 -16.53 -0.36 7.96
C ASP A 458 -15.67 -0.42 9.23
N ALA A 459 -14.37 -0.69 9.07
CA ALA A 459 -13.45 -0.73 10.19
C ALA A 459 -13.33 0.63 10.89
N TYR A 460 -13.40 1.74 10.15
CA TYR A 460 -13.45 3.09 10.72
C TYR A 460 -14.70 3.33 11.57
N GLN A 461 -15.87 2.86 11.11
CA GLN A 461 -17.15 3.09 11.81
C GLN A 461 -17.39 2.14 12.97
N ASP A 462 -16.85 0.92 12.94
CA ASP A 462 -16.96 -0.05 14.03
C ASP A 462 -15.57 -0.40 14.59
N PRO A 463 -15.19 0.25 15.71
CA PRO A 463 -13.89 -0.02 16.35
C PRO A 463 -13.65 -1.48 16.73
N LYS A 464 -14.72 -2.31 16.84
CA LYS A 464 -14.59 -3.75 17.14
C LYS A 464 -14.21 -4.56 15.92
N LYS A 465 -14.42 -4.03 14.71
CA LYS A 465 -14.00 -4.64 13.43
C LYS A 465 -12.62 -4.19 13.01
N ARG A 466 -12.09 -3.10 13.61
CA ARG A 466 -10.71 -2.69 13.41
C ARG A 466 -9.79 -3.76 13.95
N GLU A 467 -8.82 -4.22 13.17
CA GLU A 467 -7.68 -4.88 13.78
C GLU A 467 -7.03 -3.88 14.75
N PRO A 468 -6.77 -4.27 16.00
CA PRO A 468 -6.21 -3.36 17.02
C PRO A 468 -4.93 -2.66 16.56
N THR A 469 -4.26 -3.23 15.53
CA THR A 469 -2.97 -2.81 15.01
C THR A 469 -2.96 -1.47 14.29
N TYR A 470 -4.02 -1.10 13.54
CA TYR A 470 -3.99 0.08 12.68
C TYR A 470 -4.18 1.41 13.44
N ASP A 471 -5.20 1.48 14.32
CA ASP A 471 -5.43 2.70 15.13
C ASP A 471 -4.31 2.95 16.14
N GLN A 472 -3.79 1.88 16.72
CA GLN A 472 -2.66 1.99 17.65
C GLN A 472 -1.38 2.40 16.92
N ALA A 473 -1.15 1.94 15.69
CA ALA A 473 -0.03 2.38 14.86
C ALA A 473 -0.17 3.87 14.47
N ILE A 474 -1.36 4.33 14.08
CA ILE A 474 -1.58 5.74 13.74
C ILE A 474 -1.44 6.63 14.98
N GLN A 475 -2.01 6.26 16.11
CA GLN A 475 -1.84 7.02 17.36
C GLN A 475 -0.39 7.05 17.84
N ALA A 476 0.35 5.96 17.63
CA ALA A 476 1.77 5.88 17.95
C ALA A 476 2.63 6.74 16.99
N ILE A 477 2.29 6.78 15.70
CA ILE A 477 3.01 7.56 14.67
C ILE A 477 2.67 9.07 14.80
N THR A 478 1.43 9.43 15.17
CA THR A 478 1.01 10.83 15.29
C THR A 478 1.38 11.48 16.62
N GLY A 479 2.00 10.73 17.54
CA GLY A 479 2.49 11.27 18.82
C GLY A 479 1.41 11.62 19.86
N GLN A 480 0.15 11.31 19.59
CA GLN A 480 -0.93 11.47 20.56
C GLN A 480 -1.01 10.25 21.48
N GLY A 481 -0.25 10.26 22.58
CA GLY A 481 -0.44 9.31 23.67
C GLY A 481 0.73 8.39 24.02
N GLY A 482 1.95 8.68 23.60
CA GLY A 482 3.14 8.12 24.27
C GLY A 482 3.29 6.59 24.28
N ALA A 483 2.86 5.86 23.24
CA ALA A 483 3.09 4.41 23.15
C ALA A 483 4.57 4.07 23.35
N PRO A 484 4.92 3.04 24.15
CA PRO A 484 6.32 2.67 24.37
C PRO A 484 6.93 2.07 23.08
N ARG A 485 8.13 2.48 22.74
CA ARG A 485 8.89 2.02 21.59
C ARG A 485 9.57 0.69 21.88
N ILE A 486 9.14 -0.35 21.21
CA ILE A 486 9.64 -1.72 21.40
C ILE A 486 10.65 -2.04 20.30
N GLY A 487 11.93 -2.01 20.63
CA GLY A 487 13.01 -2.36 19.70
C GLY A 487 12.98 -3.85 19.36
N ILE A 488 12.89 -4.21 18.10
CA ILE A 488 12.85 -5.59 17.62
C ILE A 488 14.09 -5.86 16.78
N PHE A 489 14.88 -6.86 17.18
CA PHE A 489 16.07 -7.26 16.43
C PHE A 489 15.67 -7.91 15.10
N PRO A 490 16.31 -7.61 13.97
CA PRO A 490 16.02 -8.27 12.72
C PRO A 490 16.70 -9.65 12.67
N ARG A 491 16.17 -10.52 11.79
CA ARG A 491 16.86 -11.73 11.33
C ARG A 491 17.68 -11.38 10.08
N TYR A 492 18.77 -12.10 9.85
CA TYR A 492 19.45 -12.05 8.57
C TYR A 492 18.96 -13.20 7.69
N ASP A 493 18.46 -12.86 6.52
CA ASP A 493 18.04 -13.83 5.53
C ASP A 493 19.16 -14.04 4.51
N PHE A 494 19.68 -15.27 4.44
CA PHE A 494 20.80 -15.60 3.55
C PHE A 494 20.37 -15.77 2.09
N GLU A 495 19.10 -16.05 1.84
CA GLU A 495 18.55 -16.20 0.50
C GLU A 495 18.23 -14.83 -0.12
N LEU A 496 17.68 -13.95 0.69
CA LEU A 496 17.40 -12.56 0.31
C LEU A 496 18.60 -11.63 0.47
N THR A 497 19.71 -12.11 1.06
CA THR A 497 20.90 -11.30 1.37
C THR A 497 20.59 -9.99 2.10
N GLY A 498 19.59 -10.01 2.99
CA GLY A 498 19.05 -8.84 3.67
C GLY A 498 18.52 -9.13 5.07
N LEU A 499 17.93 -8.11 5.67
CA LEU A 499 17.24 -8.24 6.95
C LEU A 499 15.81 -8.72 6.72
N SER A 500 15.31 -9.62 7.56
CA SER A 500 13.94 -10.11 7.56
C SER A 500 13.39 -10.17 8.98
N LEU A 501 12.06 -10.03 9.11
CA LEU A 501 11.35 -10.17 10.37
C LEU A 501 9.96 -10.77 10.08
N SER A 502 9.52 -11.75 10.89
CA SER A 502 8.14 -12.22 10.79
C SER A 502 7.19 -11.12 11.28
N GLU A 503 6.14 -10.86 10.52
CA GLU A 503 5.10 -9.89 10.83
C GLU A 503 4.51 -10.06 12.23
N GLY A 504 4.36 -11.30 12.72
CA GLY A 504 3.81 -11.59 14.03
C GLY A 504 4.49 -10.88 15.20
N TYR A 505 5.77 -10.53 15.08
CA TYR A 505 6.47 -9.73 16.10
C TYR A 505 5.97 -8.29 16.15
N THR A 506 5.85 -7.65 14.99
CA THR A 506 5.39 -6.25 14.91
C THR A 506 3.91 -6.15 15.21
N THR A 507 3.09 -7.02 14.63
CA THR A 507 1.64 -7.02 14.84
C THR A 507 1.24 -7.40 16.27
N GLY A 508 1.97 -8.32 16.92
CA GLY A 508 1.76 -8.64 18.33
C GLY A 508 2.06 -7.48 19.27
N VAL A 509 3.13 -6.72 18.99
CA VAL A 509 3.47 -5.47 19.72
C VAL A 509 2.40 -4.41 19.53
N LEU A 510 1.96 -4.18 18.28
CA LEU A 510 0.91 -3.21 17.97
C LEU A 510 -0.40 -3.57 18.67
N ALA A 511 -0.82 -4.85 18.62
CA ALA A 511 -2.02 -5.32 19.31
C ALA A 511 -1.98 -5.10 20.83
N ALA A 512 -0.79 -5.11 21.41
CA ALA A 512 -0.56 -4.83 22.81
C ALA A 512 -0.47 -3.33 23.15
N GLY A 513 -0.52 -2.43 22.16
CA GLY A 513 -0.45 -0.96 22.33
C GLY A 513 0.97 -0.39 22.36
N GLY A 514 1.98 -1.14 21.89
CA GLY A 514 3.35 -0.69 21.71
C GLY A 514 3.67 -0.25 20.29
N LEU A 515 4.70 0.60 20.12
CA LEU A 515 5.26 0.96 18.80
C LEU A 515 6.44 0.06 18.46
N PRO A 516 6.34 -0.85 17.48
CA PRO A 516 7.46 -1.69 17.08
C PRO A 516 8.50 -0.87 16.29
N VAL A 517 9.76 -0.98 16.68
CA VAL A 517 10.91 -0.35 16.02
C VAL A 517 11.87 -1.45 15.56
N VAL A 518 11.94 -1.72 14.26
CA VAL A 518 12.90 -2.69 13.72
C VAL A 518 14.30 -2.09 13.75
N LEU A 519 15.22 -2.79 14.40
CA LEU A 519 16.56 -2.27 14.66
C LEU A 519 17.50 -2.55 13.48
N PRO A 520 18.44 -1.64 13.15
CA PRO A 520 19.51 -1.95 12.21
C PRO A 520 20.45 -3.01 12.80
N LEU A 521 21.02 -3.88 11.96
CA LEU A 521 22.07 -4.80 12.37
C LEU A 521 23.40 -4.05 12.45
N THR A 522 23.94 -3.86 13.66
CA THR A 522 25.17 -3.07 13.90
C THR A 522 25.96 -3.61 15.09
N ASP A 523 27.29 -3.55 15.01
CA ASP A 523 28.23 -3.82 16.09
C ASP A 523 28.86 -2.53 16.66
N ASN A 524 28.48 -1.36 16.12
CA ASN A 524 29.00 -0.07 16.55
C ASN A 524 28.53 0.26 17.97
N PRO A 525 29.42 0.38 18.97
CA PRO A 525 29.06 0.60 20.36
C PRO A 525 28.23 1.87 20.59
N HIS A 526 28.53 2.96 19.88
CA HIS A 526 27.79 4.23 20.00
C HIS A 526 26.34 4.08 19.47
N MET A 527 26.17 3.35 18.36
CA MET A 527 24.81 3.06 17.85
C MET A 527 24.03 2.16 18.79
N LEU A 528 24.69 1.17 19.41
CA LEU A 528 24.04 0.31 20.42
C LEU A 528 23.58 1.12 21.63
N ASP A 529 24.37 2.08 22.09
CA ASP A 529 23.97 2.97 23.19
C ASP A 529 22.78 3.86 22.78
N LYS A 530 22.77 4.39 21.55
CA LYS A 530 21.65 5.16 21.01
C LYS A 530 20.38 4.31 20.85
N ILE A 531 20.48 3.08 20.41
CA ILE A 531 19.36 2.14 20.34
C ILE A 531 18.74 1.93 21.73
N VAL A 532 19.56 1.75 22.76
CA VAL A 532 19.08 1.61 24.14
C VAL A 532 18.42 2.88 24.62
N GLU A 533 18.94 4.06 24.26
CA GLU A 533 18.33 5.35 24.62
C GLU A 533 16.93 5.53 24.00
N VAL A 534 16.79 5.20 22.70
CA VAL A 534 15.58 5.44 21.92
C VAL A 534 14.45 4.46 22.25
N CYS A 535 14.74 3.18 22.47
CA CYS A 535 13.71 2.15 22.69
C CYS A 535 13.37 2.01 24.19
N ASP A 536 12.11 1.77 24.50
CA ASP A 536 11.60 1.65 25.88
C ASP A 536 11.62 0.18 26.36
N ALA A 537 11.56 -0.81 25.45
CA ALA A 537 11.74 -2.24 25.71
C ALA A 537 12.25 -2.95 24.44
N PHE A 538 12.57 -4.26 24.55
CA PHE A 538 13.17 -5.01 23.44
C PHE A 538 12.56 -6.39 23.26
N ILE A 539 12.48 -6.84 21.99
CA ILE A 539 12.20 -8.22 21.60
C ILE A 539 13.39 -8.78 20.85
N ILE A 540 13.87 -9.95 21.28
CA ILE A 540 14.90 -10.72 20.58
C ILE A 540 14.21 -11.88 19.88
N PRO A 541 14.04 -11.87 18.55
CA PRO A 541 13.30 -12.89 17.79
C PRO A 541 14.01 -14.23 17.69
N GLY A 542 13.24 -15.25 17.28
CA GLY A 542 13.76 -16.53 16.81
C GLY A 542 14.71 -16.41 15.62
N GLY A 543 15.33 -17.50 15.20
CA GLY A 543 16.21 -17.50 14.04
C GLY A 543 17.30 -18.57 14.04
N GLN A 544 18.41 -18.28 13.39
CA GLN A 544 19.56 -19.18 13.22
C GLN A 544 20.23 -19.50 14.57
N ASP A 545 21.03 -20.58 14.61
CA ASP A 545 21.72 -21.01 15.82
C ASP A 545 22.74 -19.98 16.32
N ILE A 546 23.03 -20.00 17.61
CA ILE A 546 24.08 -19.18 18.21
C ILE A 546 25.42 -19.93 18.11
N ASP A 547 26.51 -19.23 17.78
CA ASP A 547 27.85 -19.84 17.71
C ASP A 547 28.25 -20.41 19.08
N PRO A 548 28.58 -21.71 19.17
CA PRO A 548 28.96 -22.39 20.42
C PRO A 548 30.18 -21.76 21.12
N ASN A 549 31.04 -21.03 20.42
CA ASN A 549 32.12 -20.28 21.00
C ASN A 549 31.67 -19.28 22.06
N HIS A 550 30.45 -18.71 21.93
CA HIS A 550 29.90 -17.75 22.89
C HIS A 550 29.51 -18.38 24.23
N TYR A 551 29.32 -19.71 24.28
CA TYR A 551 29.01 -20.44 25.51
C TYR A 551 30.05 -21.58 25.82
N GLY A 552 31.25 -21.43 25.27
CA GLY A 552 32.40 -22.26 25.63
C GLY A 552 32.34 -23.71 25.13
N GLN A 553 31.56 -24.02 24.13
CA GLN A 553 31.41 -25.35 23.55
C GLN A 553 32.03 -25.45 22.16
N LYS A 554 32.45 -26.68 21.79
CA LYS A 554 32.88 -26.97 20.40
C LYS A 554 31.65 -27.21 19.52
N ARG A 555 31.75 -26.80 18.28
CA ARG A 555 30.69 -26.98 17.27
C ARG A 555 30.34 -28.46 17.06
N ASN A 556 29.05 -28.80 17.14
CA ASN A 556 28.51 -30.11 16.82
C ASN A 556 28.21 -30.20 15.31
N LEU A 557 28.20 -31.40 14.72
CA LEU A 557 27.91 -31.65 13.33
C LEU A 557 26.44 -31.33 12.96
N ARG A 558 25.55 -31.27 13.94
CA ARG A 558 24.12 -30.94 13.73
C ARG A 558 23.80 -29.45 13.96
N LEU A 559 24.81 -28.63 14.27
CA LEU A 559 24.63 -27.19 14.34
C LEU A 559 24.29 -26.64 12.94
N HIS A 560 23.19 -25.89 12.85
CA HIS A 560 22.77 -25.27 11.60
C HIS A 560 23.58 -23.99 11.30
N ARG A 561 23.02 -23.09 10.48
CA ARG A 561 23.66 -21.82 10.14
C ARG A 561 23.74 -20.90 11.36
N VAL A 562 24.84 -20.18 11.46
CA VAL A 562 25.12 -19.16 12.48
C VAL A 562 25.26 -17.80 11.79
N THR A 563 24.74 -16.76 12.39
CA THR A 563 24.89 -15.39 11.90
C THR A 563 25.74 -14.59 12.89
N ARG A 564 27.04 -14.55 12.64
CA ARG A 564 28.02 -13.92 13.52
C ARG A 564 27.68 -12.47 13.87
N GLN A 565 27.31 -11.65 12.88
CA GLN A 565 26.95 -10.24 13.09
C GLN A 565 25.77 -10.09 14.06
N ARG A 566 24.80 -10.99 13.97
CA ARG A 566 23.64 -11.01 14.84
C ARG A 566 24.01 -11.43 16.26
N ASP A 567 24.83 -12.46 16.40
CA ASP A 567 25.33 -12.91 17.70
C ASP A 567 26.13 -11.78 18.40
N GLU A 568 27.04 -11.13 17.69
CA GLU A 568 27.85 -10.01 18.20
C GLU A 568 26.97 -8.83 18.63
N MET A 569 25.98 -8.43 17.82
CA MET A 569 25.05 -7.36 18.17
C MET A 569 24.21 -7.69 19.40
N GLU A 570 23.53 -8.85 19.39
CA GLU A 570 22.60 -9.20 20.47
C GLU A 570 23.33 -9.37 21.80
N LEU A 571 24.46 -10.10 21.81
CA LEU A 571 25.27 -10.32 23.04
C LEU A 571 25.92 -9.03 23.51
N ALA A 572 26.15 -8.03 22.65
CA ALA A 572 26.64 -6.72 23.06
C ALA A 572 25.51 -5.81 23.58
N LEU A 573 24.29 -5.91 23.02
CA LEU A 573 23.16 -5.04 23.37
C LEU A 573 22.45 -5.50 24.65
N ILE A 574 22.23 -6.81 24.84
CA ILE A 574 21.56 -7.35 26.04
C ILE A 574 22.14 -6.79 27.35
N PRO A 575 23.46 -6.79 27.62
CA PRO A 575 23.98 -6.20 28.86
C PRO A 575 23.77 -4.70 28.98
N ARG A 576 23.66 -3.96 27.88
CA ARG A 576 23.35 -2.53 27.88
C ARG A 576 21.89 -2.27 28.27
N VAL A 577 20.97 -3.03 27.69
CA VAL A 577 19.54 -2.97 28.00
C VAL A 577 19.30 -3.31 29.50
N LEU A 578 19.96 -4.35 29.99
CA LEU A 578 19.89 -4.74 31.39
C LEU A 578 20.38 -3.64 32.33
N ARG A 579 21.52 -2.99 32.03
CA ARG A 579 22.03 -1.85 32.81
C ARG A 579 21.07 -0.66 32.81
N ALA A 580 20.37 -0.41 31.71
CA ALA A 580 19.33 0.60 31.60
C ALA A 580 18.04 0.17 32.29
N GLY A 581 17.97 -1.06 32.80
CA GLY A 581 16.79 -1.63 33.46
C GLY A 581 15.58 -1.76 32.52
N LYS A 582 15.74 -1.80 31.21
CA LYS A 582 14.64 -1.87 30.24
C LYS A 582 14.15 -3.30 30.04
N PRO A 583 12.84 -3.51 29.79
CA PRO A 583 12.25 -4.83 29.59
C PRO A 583 12.79 -5.56 28.36
N ILE A 584 12.92 -6.90 28.45
CA ILE A 584 13.33 -7.78 27.33
C ILE A 584 12.44 -9.01 27.27
N LEU A 585 11.92 -9.32 26.07
CA LEU A 585 11.28 -10.60 25.74
C LEU A 585 12.13 -11.32 24.67
N GLY A 586 12.74 -12.47 25.04
CA GLY A 586 13.45 -13.35 24.12
C GLY A 586 12.53 -14.46 23.60
N ILE A 587 12.46 -14.67 22.29
CA ILE A 587 11.60 -15.69 21.67
C ILE A 587 12.46 -16.72 20.94
N CYS A 588 12.28 -18.00 21.25
CA CYS A 588 13.00 -19.13 20.68
C CYS A 588 14.54 -18.92 20.79
N ARG A 589 15.22 -18.62 19.70
CA ARG A 589 16.65 -18.26 19.75
C ARG A 589 16.91 -17.05 20.67
N GLY A 590 15.96 -16.12 20.79
CA GLY A 590 16.08 -14.98 21.71
C GLY A 590 16.16 -15.39 23.17
N MET A 591 15.43 -16.42 23.60
CA MET A 591 15.58 -17.03 24.93
C MET A 591 16.98 -17.61 25.11
N GLN A 592 17.50 -18.30 24.10
CA GLN A 592 18.84 -18.89 24.12
C GLN A 592 19.92 -17.79 24.21
N ALA A 593 19.75 -16.67 23.48
CA ALA A 593 20.65 -15.51 23.57
C ALA A 593 20.65 -14.88 24.98
N LEU A 594 19.49 -14.80 25.64
CA LEU A 594 19.41 -14.37 27.04
C LEU A 594 20.20 -15.30 27.98
N ALA A 595 20.03 -16.61 27.85
CA ALA A 595 20.79 -17.57 28.64
C ALA A 595 22.32 -17.42 28.45
N VAL A 596 22.77 -17.34 27.20
CA VAL A 596 24.19 -17.16 26.86
C VAL A 596 24.75 -15.83 27.40
N ALA A 597 23.98 -14.73 27.26
CA ALA A 597 24.36 -13.42 27.79
C ALA A 597 24.50 -13.42 29.32
N HIS A 598 23.82 -14.32 30.03
CA HIS A 598 23.93 -14.52 31.47
C HIS A 598 24.98 -15.60 31.86
N GLY A 599 25.78 -16.06 30.89
CA GLY A 599 26.85 -17.05 31.12
C GLY A 599 26.34 -18.50 31.17
N GLY A 600 25.15 -18.75 30.68
CA GLY A 600 24.56 -20.07 30.51
C GLY A 600 25.05 -20.83 29.28
N SER A 601 24.45 -21.97 29.02
CA SER A 601 24.85 -22.87 27.91
C SER A 601 23.63 -23.49 27.23
N LEU A 602 23.83 -24.04 26.01
CA LEU A 602 22.79 -24.61 25.18
C LEU A 602 23.07 -26.10 24.89
N TYR A 603 22.01 -26.87 24.75
CA TYR A 603 22.02 -28.12 24.00
C TYR A 603 21.97 -27.78 22.51
N GLN A 604 23.03 -28.14 21.77
CA GLN A 604 23.14 -27.82 20.34
C GLN A 604 22.19 -28.64 19.46
N ASP A 605 21.66 -29.75 19.99
CA ASP A 605 20.61 -30.57 19.33
C ASP A 605 19.89 -31.40 20.39
N ILE A 606 18.59 -31.19 20.53
CA ILE A 606 17.74 -31.89 21.53
C ILE A 606 17.70 -33.41 21.26
N HIS A 607 17.68 -33.85 20.01
CA HIS A 607 17.61 -35.27 19.68
C HIS A 607 18.85 -36.05 20.12
N LEU A 608 20.01 -35.40 20.28
CA LEU A 608 21.21 -36.02 20.81
C LEU A 608 21.21 -36.12 22.33
N THR A 609 20.53 -35.20 23.00
CA THR A 609 20.54 -35.09 24.46
C THR A 609 19.34 -35.71 25.13
N HIS A 610 18.22 -35.78 24.41
CA HIS A 610 16.94 -36.37 24.84
C HIS A 610 16.43 -37.38 23.82
N PRO A 611 17.19 -38.47 23.54
CA PRO A 611 16.86 -39.41 22.47
C PRO A 611 15.56 -40.19 22.74
N GLU A 612 15.11 -40.23 24.00
CA GLU A 612 13.87 -40.88 24.46
C GLU A 612 12.64 -39.94 24.33
N SER A 613 12.82 -38.67 24.04
CA SER A 613 11.72 -37.72 23.88
C SER A 613 10.77 -38.17 22.77
N LYS A 614 9.47 -38.15 23.08
CA LYS A 614 8.38 -38.36 22.12
C LYS A 614 7.87 -37.04 21.51
N ILE A 615 8.39 -35.90 21.95
CA ILE A 615 8.03 -34.58 21.45
C ILE A 615 8.90 -34.27 20.24
N HIS A 616 8.26 -33.98 19.12
CA HIS A 616 8.95 -33.46 17.95
C HIS A 616 9.00 -31.94 18.05
N HIS A 617 10.14 -31.39 18.54
CA HIS A 617 10.34 -29.94 18.71
C HIS A 617 10.47 -29.15 17.40
N VAL A 618 10.23 -29.81 16.26
CA VAL A 618 10.09 -29.17 14.94
C VAL A 618 8.76 -29.62 14.32
N GLN A 619 7.70 -28.86 14.55
CA GLN A 619 6.38 -29.19 14.04
C GLN A 619 6.23 -28.95 12.54
N ALA A 620 5.30 -29.69 11.92
CA ALA A 620 4.81 -29.38 10.58
C ALA A 620 3.82 -28.20 10.62
N ARG A 621 3.60 -27.53 9.48
CA ARG A 621 2.57 -26.46 9.37
C ARG A 621 1.17 -27.00 9.66
N PRO A 622 0.24 -26.20 10.20
CA PRO A 622 0.40 -24.76 10.49
C PRO A 622 1.18 -24.51 11.80
N PHE A 623 2.00 -23.47 11.81
CA PHE A 623 2.81 -23.10 12.97
C PHE A 623 2.05 -22.32 14.05
N SER A 624 0.80 -21.97 13.78
CA SER A 624 -0.12 -21.33 14.75
C SER A 624 -0.73 -22.32 15.75
N ASP A 625 -0.66 -23.60 15.46
CA ASP A 625 -1.35 -24.62 16.26
C ASP A 625 -0.45 -25.10 17.42
N PRO A 626 -1.01 -25.24 18.65
CA PRO A 626 -0.29 -25.84 19.74
C PRO A 626 -0.09 -27.35 19.49
N VAL A 627 1.10 -27.86 19.78
CA VAL A 627 1.44 -29.30 19.57
C VAL A 627 1.83 -30.02 20.85
N HIS A 628 2.26 -29.31 21.89
CA HIS A 628 2.44 -29.85 23.24
C HIS A 628 2.07 -28.80 24.30
N GLU A 629 1.92 -29.25 25.54
CA GLU A 629 1.73 -28.35 26.67
C GLU A 629 3.06 -28.02 27.34
N VAL A 630 3.14 -26.83 27.94
CA VAL A 630 4.21 -26.48 28.87
C VAL A 630 3.69 -26.50 30.31
N GLU A 631 4.53 -26.96 31.25
CA GLU A 631 4.28 -26.90 32.70
C GLU A 631 4.93 -25.64 33.24
N VAL A 632 4.10 -24.72 33.76
CA VAL A 632 4.55 -23.43 34.30
C VAL A 632 4.95 -23.57 35.77
N VAL A 633 6.14 -23.08 36.10
CA VAL A 633 6.66 -23.15 37.48
C VAL A 633 5.90 -22.12 38.35
N ALA A 634 5.32 -22.60 39.45
CA ALA A 634 4.56 -21.74 40.35
C ALA A 634 5.43 -20.64 40.98
N GLY A 635 4.86 -19.45 41.15
CA GLY A 635 5.54 -18.31 41.75
C GLY A 635 6.45 -17.52 40.80
N THR A 636 6.53 -17.91 39.54
CA THR A 636 7.26 -17.19 38.50
C THR A 636 6.41 -16.05 37.91
N ARG A 637 7.07 -15.09 37.22
CA ARG A 637 6.40 -14.03 36.51
C ARG A 637 5.57 -14.58 35.35
N LEU A 638 6.05 -15.61 34.67
CA LEU A 638 5.30 -16.31 33.63
C LEU A 638 3.96 -16.85 34.17
N ALA A 639 3.97 -17.46 35.40
CA ALA A 639 2.75 -17.93 36.04
C ALA A 639 1.76 -16.79 36.34
N GLN A 640 2.27 -15.64 36.77
CA GLN A 640 1.46 -14.45 37.03
C GLN A 640 0.83 -13.88 35.73
N ILE A 641 1.59 -13.80 34.64
CA ILE A 641 1.14 -13.28 33.34
C ILE A 641 0.09 -14.18 32.72
N THR A 642 0.37 -15.49 32.64
CA THR A 642 -0.50 -16.43 31.95
C THR A 642 -1.73 -16.81 32.78
N GLY A 643 -1.57 -16.87 34.09
CA GLY A 643 -2.60 -17.35 35.03
C GLY A 643 -2.88 -18.86 34.91
N CYS A 644 -1.96 -19.63 34.30
CA CYS A 644 -2.13 -21.05 34.02
C CYS A 644 -0.99 -21.88 34.59
N GLU A 645 -1.30 -23.08 35.08
CA GLU A 645 -0.30 -24.08 35.46
C GLU A 645 0.22 -24.84 34.22
N ARG A 646 -0.61 -24.95 33.19
CA ARG A 646 -0.30 -25.60 31.89
C ARG A 646 -1.05 -24.92 30.77
N PHE A 647 -0.44 -24.84 29.58
CA PHE A 647 -1.10 -24.41 28.36
C PHE A 647 -0.36 -24.92 27.11
N GLY A 648 -1.08 -24.98 25.99
CA GLY A 648 -0.53 -25.47 24.73
C GLY A 648 0.34 -24.46 24.02
N VAL A 649 1.46 -24.92 23.43
CA VAL A 649 2.42 -24.10 22.67
C VAL A 649 2.78 -24.76 21.33
N ASN A 650 3.18 -23.93 20.37
CA ASN A 650 3.83 -24.38 19.14
C ASN A 650 5.32 -24.66 19.39
N THR A 651 6.00 -25.35 18.45
CA THR A 651 7.40 -25.67 18.61
C THR A 651 8.14 -25.76 17.28
N ILE A 652 9.22 -24.96 17.12
CA ILE A 652 10.01 -24.88 15.89
C ILE A 652 11.49 -24.67 16.28
N HIS A 653 12.06 -25.61 17.05
CA HIS A 653 13.45 -25.52 17.51
C HIS A 653 14.09 -26.89 17.65
N HIS A 654 15.38 -27.01 17.36
CA HIS A 654 16.19 -28.19 17.60
C HIS A 654 17.22 -27.99 18.70
N GLN A 655 17.44 -26.74 19.12
CA GLN A 655 18.27 -26.36 20.26
C GLN A 655 17.41 -25.98 21.47
N SER A 656 17.95 -26.08 22.66
CA SER A 656 17.31 -25.61 23.89
C SER A 656 18.34 -25.10 24.89
N VAL A 657 17.89 -24.37 25.90
CA VAL A 657 18.73 -23.95 27.02
C VAL A 657 19.10 -25.20 27.85
N GLN A 658 20.39 -25.36 28.15
CA GLN A 658 20.94 -26.35 29.05
C GLN A 658 21.11 -25.79 30.48
N ASP A 659 21.73 -24.61 30.56
CA ASP A 659 21.92 -23.84 31.79
C ASP A 659 21.41 -22.42 31.54
N PRO A 660 20.43 -21.91 32.28
CA PRO A 660 19.86 -20.56 32.06
C PRO A 660 20.84 -19.44 32.43
N GLY A 661 21.91 -19.71 33.12
CA GLY A 661 22.91 -18.72 33.52
C GLY A 661 22.63 -18.02 34.86
N LYS A 662 23.52 -17.07 35.23
CA LYS A 662 23.45 -16.39 36.50
C LYS A 662 22.17 -15.55 36.66
N ASN A 663 21.52 -15.70 37.82
CA ASN A 663 20.29 -15.00 38.21
C ASN A 663 19.05 -15.28 37.31
N MET A 664 19.17 -16.16 36.32
CA MET A 664 18.04 -16.66 35.58
C MET A 664 17.42 -17.87 36.27
N ILE A 665 16.12 -17.99 36.23
CA ILE A 665 15.37 -19.16 36.70
C ILE A 665 14.56 -19.74 35.56
N VAL A 666 14.30 -21.04 35.64
CA VAL A 666 13.40 -21.71 34.72
C VAL A 666 11.97 -21.42 35.14
N SER A 667 11.13 -20.98 34.21
CA SER A 667 9.72 -20.66 34.44
C SER A 667 8.75 -21.59 33.72
N ALA A 668 9.19 -22.43 32.78
CA ALA A 668 8.39 -23.52 32.21
C ALA A 668 9.25 -24.66 31.66
N TYR A 669 8.67 -25.86 31.64
CA TYR A 669 9.24 -27.09 31.03
C TYR A 669 8.26 -27.74 30.08
N ALA A 670 8.77 -28.36 29.01
CA ALA A 670 8.02 -29.36 28.24
C ALA A 670 7.91 -30.67 29.04
N PRO A 671 6.97 -31.56 28.70
CA PRO A 671 6.77 -32.84 29.40
C PRO A 671 7.99 -33.79 29.35
N ASP A 672 8.93 -33.59 28.44
CA ASP A 672 10.17 -34.35 28.32
C ASP A 672 11.35 -33.70 29.09
N GLY A 673 11.07 -32.63 29.85
CA GLY A 673 12.06 -31.94 30.68
C GLY A 673 12.88 -30.85 29.96
N VAL A 674 12.59 -30.60 28.68
CA VAL A 674 13.23 -29.49 27.93
C VAL A 674 12.76 -28.17 28.53
N ILE A 675 13.71 -27.23 28.75
CA ILE A 675 13.42 -25.90 29.26
C ILE A 675 12.71 -25.10 28.18
N GLU A 676 11.49 -24.65 28.47
CA GLU A 676 10.63 -23.92 27.55
C GLU A 676 10.47 -22.42 27.90
N ALA A 677 10.79 -22.01 29.14
CA ALA A 677 10.87 -20.60 29.49
C ALA A 677 11.87 -20.34 30.62
N ILE A 678 12.49 -19.16 30.55
CA ILE A 678 13.40 -18.65 31.58
C ILE A 678 13.05 -17.19 31.90
N GLU A 679 13.34 -16.74 33.12
CA GLU A 679 13.15 -15.34 33.51
C GLU A 679 14.23 -14.88 34.51
N LEU A 680 14.52 -13.59 34.55
CA LEU A 680 15.46 -12.99 35.48
C LEU A 680 14.81 -12.85 36.87
N ARG A 681 15.53 -13.22 37.94
CA ARG A 681 15.10 -12.95 39.32
C ARG A 681 15.13 -11.45 39.59
N GLY A 682 14.06 -10.93 40.19
CA GLY A 682 13.96 -9.51 40.59
C GLY A 682 12.87 -8.74 39.84
N GLU A 683 12.95 -7.41 39.91
CA GLU A 683 11.88 -6.54 39.42
C GLU A 683 11.92 -6.30 37.92
N CYS A 684 13.09 -6.40 37.29
CA CYS A 684 13.21 -6.13 35.85
C CYS A 684 12.53 -7.22 35.03
N PHE A 685 11.69 -6.81 34.05
CA PHE A 685 11.09 -7.73 33.10
C PHE A 685 12.12 -8.23 32.10
N VAL A 686 12.68 -9.40 32.35
CA VAL A 686 13.52 -10.13 31.37
C VAL A 686 13.04 -11.56 31.34
N MET A 687 12.44 -11.93 30.22
CA MET A 687 11.81 -13.23 30.04
C MET A 687 12.21 -13.81 28.68
N GLY A 688 12.44 -15.11 28.62
CA GLY A 688 12.61 -15.87 27.39
C GLY A 688 11.62 -17.01 27.32
N VAL A 689 11.04 -17.23 26.13
CA VAL A 689 10.17 -18.37 25.82
C VAL A 689 10.72 -19.12 24.60
N GLN A 690 10.67 -20.45 24.61
CA GLN A 690 11.24 -21.28 23.55
C GLN A 690 10.28 -21.46 22.38
N TRP A 691 8.98 -21.41 22.63
CA TRP A 691 7.96 -21.43 21.59
C TRP A 691 7.86 -20.09 20.86
N HIS A 692 6.96 -20.00 19.87
CA HIS A 692 6.78 -18.83 19.01
C HIS A 692 5.41 -18.16 19.25
N PRO A 693 5.27 -17.30 20.29
CA PRO A 693 4.03 -16.58 20.57
C PRO A 693 3.64 -15.64 19.42
N GLU A 694 4.59 -15.14 18.63
CA GLU A 694 4.32 -14.28 17.48
C GLU A 694 3.56 -14.99 16.35
N LEU A 695 3.57 -16.32 16.32
CA LEU A 695 2.80 -17.10 15.36
C LEU A 695 1.43 -17.52 15.92
N MET A 696 1.18 -17.31 17.22
CA MET A 696 -0.02 -17.75 17.94
C MET A 696 -0.85 -16.58 18.49
N TRP A 697 -0.34 -15.35 18.52
CA TRP A 697 -0.97 -14.25 19.26
C TRP A 697 -2.41 -13.94 18.83
N ARG A 698 -2.79 -14.25 17.60
CA ARG A 698 -4.17 -14.03 17.10
C ARG A 698 -5.19 -15.00 17.75
N THR A 699 -4.76 -16.16 18.19
CA THR A 699 -5.64 -17.24 18.70
C THR A 699 -5.32 -17.68 20.12
N SER A 700 -4.15 -17.32 20.67
CA SER A 700 -3.69 -17.71 22.00
C SER A 700 -3.75 -16.54 22.97
N GLU A 701 -4.60 -16.63 23.99
CA GLU A 701 -4.70 -15.66 25.06
C GLU A 701 -3.35 -15.50 25.81
N GLN A 702 -2.61 -16.59 26.00
CA GLN A 702 -1.31 -16.58 26.69
C GLN A 702 -0.26 -15.82 25.87
N ALA A 703 -0.27 -15.95 24.53
CA ALA A 703 0.59 -15.20 23.66
C ALA A 703 0.26 -13.69 23.70
N GLN A 704 -1.02 -13.32 23.70
CA GLN A 704 -1.47 -11.93 23.85
C GLN A 704 -1.02 -11.33 25.19
N LYS A 705 -1.16 -12.08 26.29
CA LYS A 705 -0.73 -11.66 27.63
C LYS A 705 0.79 -11.43 27.70
N LEU A 706 1.61 -12.22 27.00
CA LEU A 706 3.06 -12.02 26.96
C LEU A 706 3.46 -10.69 26.29
N PHE A 707 2.88 -10.37 25.12
CA PHE A 707 3.10 -9.08 24.47
C PHE A 707 2.54 -7.93 25.32
N GLY A 708 1.35 -8.11 25.90
CA GLY A 708 0.72 -7.13 26.80
C GLY A 708 1.60 -6.80 27.99
N ALA A 709 2.15 -7.80 28.68
CA ALA A 709 3.03 -7.61 29.83
C ALA A 709 4.32 -6.86 29.48
N LEU A 710 4.94 -7.14 28.33
CA LEU A 710 6.11 -6.40 27.86
C LEU A 710 5.81 -4.91 27.64
N VAL A 711 4.69 -4.62 26.95
CA VAL A 711 4.28 -3.25 26.62
C VAL A 711 3.83 -2.47 27.86
N GLU A 712 3.13 -3.12 28.79
CA GLU A 712 2.73 -2.53 30.07
C GLU A 712 3.93 -2.15 30.93
N GLU A 713 4.92 -3.02 31.03
CA GLU A 713 6.15 -2.77 31.77
C GLU A 713 6.95 -1.61 31.16
N ALA A 714 7.07 -1.57 29.83
CA ALA A 714 7.70 -0.48 29.11
C ALA A 714 6.97 0.87 29.34
N SER A 715 5.64 0.88 29.33
CA SER A 715 4.81 2.05 29.59
C SER A 715 4.96 2.57 31.02
N SER A 716 5.05 1.68 32.00
CA SER A 716 5.20 2.01 33.42
C SER A 716 6.54 2.68 33.69
N LYS A 717 7.62 2.18 33.09
CA LYS A 717 8.97 2.80 33.22
C LYS A 717 9.04 4.17 32.57
N ARG A 718 8.50 4.33 31.38
CA ARG A 718 8.43 5.63 30.68
C ARG A 718 7.70 6.69 31.51
N ARG A 719 6.62 6.31 32.20
CA ARG A 719 5.91 7.22 33.12
C ARG A 719 6.81 7.65 34.31
N LEU A 720 7.56 6.74 34.89
CA LEU A 720 8.48 7.04 36.00
C LEU A 720 9.61 7.98 35.55
N GLU A 721 10.20 7.77 34.37
CA GLU A 721 11.24 8.64 33.79
C GLU A 721 10.72 10.05 33.46
N SER A 722 9.45 10.17 32.98
CA SER A 722 8.83 11.47 32.73
C SER A 722 8.52 12.25 34.01
N TYR A 723 8.13 11.60 35.12
CA TYR A 723 7.96 12.22 36.41
C TYR A 723 9.32 12.70 37.00
N ALA A 724 10.37 11.88 36.90
CA ALA A 724 11.70 12.26 37.37
C ALA A 724 12.31 13.44 36.58
N SER A 725 11.97 13.60 35.32
CA SER A 725 12.43 14.73 34.47
C SER A 725 11.60 16.01 34.65
N SER A 726 10.39 15.95 35.24
CA SER A 726 9.55 17.10 35.50
C SER A 726 9.80 17.74 36.88
N GLU A 727 10.58 17.10 37.75
CA GLU A 727 10.99 17.62 39.05
C GLU A 727 12.42 18.23 39.05
N LEU A 728 13.12 18.23 37.93
CA LEU A 728 14.39 18.91 37.68
C LEU A 728 14.18 20.15 36.80
#